data_4cb8d59b3a82e7ea14bfe722676613a2
#
_entry.id   4cb8d59b3a82e7ea14bfe722676613a2
#
_cell.length_a   1.000
_cell.length_b   1.000
_cell.length_c   1.000
_cell.angle_alpha   90.00
_cell.angle_beta   90.00
_cell.angle_gamma   90.00
#
_symmetry.space_group_name_H-M   'P 1'
#
loop_
_entity.id
_entity.type
_entity.pdbx_description
1 polymer ?
#
loop_
_entity_poly.entity_id
_entity_poly.type
_entity_poly.pdbx_seq_one_letter_code
_entity_poly.pdbx_strand_id
1 'polypeptide(L)'
;NLNVIPHPHAVSQDIQAHRYVINPQTGIVYPEGNEKLQRTAEFLASYIKEATGITVRTTTEAARKNSIILAVDGSITNKEGYQLEVTSENIHLNGGSESGVFYGIQTLYKALPLTKNKQVSAAIPVGTVNDYPRFGYRGFMVDVGRHYFPVSYLKQIIDMLALHNINYFHWHLTEDQGWRIEIKKYPKLTEIGSMRPRTLIDRETQTYDETPHSGFYTQEEAKEIVKYAADRFITVIPEVDLPGHMMGALVSYPELGCTGGPYEIPCKWGVFPDVLCGGNDRTLQFAKDVLNEIMDIFPSPYIHIGGDECPKVRWEKCPVCQAKIRELGLKDTPKHSKENQLQTYFMSEVGKVINDRGRKMLGWDEMLEGGLAPGATVMSWTGVKGGIEAARLHHDAIMTPIQYLYFSNPTYNRIKGTKSLGRVYTFEPVSNELAEDERKYIIGTQGCIWTEWTRDSLKMEWQILPRMAALSEIQWTEPSHKNFDSFLKRLPALLAIYRDRGYDFRQDIYDVNIDIVPAPDEGKARIAFQTFDDAEIHYTLDGSVPDVQSPLYTDTIQVDKDVIIQAIAVRPQGASQISKEEIHFNAATMRPVTLNTIPHKSYTFKGGSTLIDGLYGDMNYHSGRWIGFYGTDMNVTLDLLEPKEVSSVFVNTMLNTGDAIFGTTGLKVEVSEDGKNFRRVASEDFPVVEKGTKMQSRKDSVSFDKVKARYIKIIAEVTPKLPAWHSMPGEKAFLFVDEIGVE
;
A
#
# COMPACT_ATOMS: atom_id res chain seq x y z
N ASN A 1 10.15 19.31 -20.38
CA ASN A 1 10.17 18.46 -19.19
C ASN A 1 9.94 17.00 -19.59
N LEU A 2 10.76 16.11 -19.04
CA LEU A 2 10.64 14.67 -19.27
C LEU A 2 9.52 14.11 -18.37
N ASN A 3 8.43 13.64 -18.98
CA ASN A 3 7.25 13.14 -18.25
C ASN A 3 7.35 11.62 -18.03
N VAL A 4 8.31 11.20 -17.21
CA VAL A 4 8.51 9.78 -16.88
C VAL A 4 8.40 9.53 -15.37
N ILE A 5 7.96 8.34 -15.00
CA ILE A 5 7.89 7.82 -13.64
C ILE A 5 8.61 6.45 -13.61
N PRO A 6 9.53 6.21 -12.67
CA PRO A 6 10.05 7.15 -11.66
C PRO A 6 10.86 8.30 -12.27
N HIS A 7 10.98 9.42 -11.51
CA HIS A 7 11.71 10.59 -11.95
C HIS A 7 13.22 10.33 -11.95
N PRO A 8 13.92 10.58 -13.07
CA PRO A 8 15.35 10.42 -13.14
C PRO A 8 16.12 11.42 -12.26
N HIS A 9 17.33 11.04 -11.86
CA HIS A 9 18.18 11.85 -10.99
C HIS A 9 18.58 13.19 -11.62
N ALA A 10 19.02 13.19 -12.89
CA ALA A 10 19.40 14.40 -13.60
C ALA A 10 18.93 14.35 -15.06
N VAL A 11 18.27 15.41 -15.49
CA VAL A 11 17.75 15.56 -16.85
C VAL A 11 18.17 16.91 -17.42
N SER A 12 18.71 16.90 -18.64
CA SER A 12 19.00 18.11 -19.42
C SER A 12 18.34 17.99 -20.79
N GLN A 13 17.64 19.02 -21.21
CA GLN A 13 17.01 19.07 -22.54
C GLN A 13 17.55 20.23 -23.37
N ASP A 14 17.61 20.03 -24.70
CA ASP A 14 17.99 21.08 -25.62
C ASP A 14 16.93 22.19 -25.67
N ILE A 15 17.38 23.43 -25.37
CA ILE A 15 16.53 24.62 -25.40
C ILE A 15 16.12 24.98 -26.84
N GLN A 16 16.93 24.61 -27.84
CA GLN A 16 16.67 24.89 -29.26
C GLN A 16 15.67 23.93 -29.90
N ALA A 17 15.11 23.01 -29.14
CA ALA A 17 14.06 22.06 -29.57
C ALA A 17 14.46 21.13 -30.73
N HIS A 18 15.76 20.80 -30.87
CA HIS A 18 16.19 19.74 -31.79
C HIS A 18 15.56 18.39 -31.41
N ARG A 19 15.45 17.51 -32.40
CA ARG A 19 14.80 16.20 -32.22
C ARG A 19 15.63 15.08 -32.83
N TYR A 20 15.63 13.93 -32.22
CA TYR A 20 15.98 12.65 -32.83
C TYR A 20 14.72 12.05 -33.43
N VAL A 21 14.81 11.49 -34.66
CA VAL A 21 13.64 10.93 -35.35
C VAL A 21 13.80 9.42 -35.52
N ILE A 22 12.95 8.66 -34.83
CA ILE A 22 12.81 7.21 -35.05
C ILE A 22 11.96 6.98 -36.33
N ASN A 23 12.43 6.10 -37.18
CA ASN A 23 11.75 5.70 -38.42
C ASN A 23 12.07 4.22 -38.73
N PRO A 24 11.49 3.60 -39.79
CA PRO A 24 11.74 2.19 -40.11
C PRO A 24 13.20 1.84 -40.42
N GLN A 25 14.05 2.81 -40.71
CA GLN A 25 15.49 2.62 -40.97
C GLN A 25 16.31 2.69 -39.68
N THR A 26 15.73 3.11 -38.57
CA THR A 26 16.42 3.14 -37.25
C THR A 26 16.88 1.74 -36.88
N GLY A 27 18.14 1.62 -36.50
CA GLY A 27 18.73 0.38 -35.97
C GLY A 27 18.99 0.48 -34.47
N ILE A 28 18.58 -0.54 -33.72
CA ILE A 28 18.98 -0.70 -32.32
C ILE A 28 20.22 -1.59 -32.30
N VAL A 29 21.32 -1.03 -31.81
CA VAL A 29 22.64 -1.66 -31.87
C VAL A 29 23.03 -2.21 -30.49
N TYR A 30 23.45 -3.44 -30.47
CA TYR A 30 23.96 -4.11 -29.26
C TYR A 30 25.34 -4.75 -29.55
N PRO A 31 26.20 -4.95 -28.53
CA PRO A 31 27.50 -5.58 -28.72
C PRO A 31 27.36 -7.03 -29.14
N GLU A 32 28.14 -7.45 -30.13
CA GLU A 32 28.19 -8.86 -30.56
C GLU A 32 28.55 -9.78 -29.40
N GLY A 33 27.82 -10.90 -29.26
CA GLY A 33 28.02 -11.88 -28.23
C GLY A 33 27.39 -11.55 -26.85
N ASN A 34 26.79 -10.37 -26.69
CA ASN A 34 26.07 -10.02 -25.47
C ASN A 34 24.56 -10.34 -25.60
N GLU A 35 24.18 -11.55 -25.20
CA GLU A 35 22.80 -12.04 -25.29
C GLU A 35 21.81 -11.22 -24.45
N LYS A 36 22.24 -10.68 -23.30
CA LYS A 36 21.39 -9.85 -22.43
C LYS A 36 21.06 -8.52 -23.10
N LEU A 37 22.04 -7.87 -23.72
CA LEU A 37 21.81 -6.64 -24.47
C LEU A 37 21.08 -6.89 -25.81
N GLN A 38 21.29 -8.03 -26.45
CA GLN A 38 20.47 -8.44 -27.58
C GLN A 38 18.99 -8.48 -27.20
N ARG A 39 18.67 -9.16 -26.11
CA ARG A 39 17.29 -9.24 -25.60
C ARG A 39 16.73 -7.88 -25.21
N THR A 40 17.53 -7.04 -24.56
CA THR A 40 17.16 -5.66 -24.22
C THR A 40 16.87 -4.84 -25.50
N ALA A 41 17.65 -5.00 -26.56
CA ALA A 41 17.38 -4.38 -27.85
C ALA A 41 16.06 -4.85 -28.47
N GLU A 42 15.75 -6.14 -28.37
CA GLU A 42 14.48 -6.71 -28.82
C GLU A 42 13.29 -6.16 -28.00
N PHE A 43 13.43 -6.00 -26.69
CA PHE A 43 12.42 -5.31 -25.86
C PHE A 43 12.21 -3.87 -26.31
N LEU A 44 13.28 -3.11 -26.57
CA LEU A 44 13.15 -1.73 -27.03
C LEU A 44 12.46 -1.66 -28.40
N ALA A 45 12.80 -2.56 -29.33
CA ALA A 45 12.12 -2.65 -30.62
C ALA A 45 10.61 -2.92 -30.45
N SER A 46 10.26 -3.79 -29.53
CA SER A 46 8.87 -4.08 -29.18
C SER A 46 8.16 -2.88 -28.57
N TYR A 47 8.81 -2.16 -27.65
CA TYR A 47 8.27 -0.94 -27.04
C TYR A 47 8.06 0.19 -28.04
N ILE A 48 8.98 0.37 -28.97
CA ILE A 48 8.85 1.34 -30.07
C ILE A 48 7.64 0.99 -30.94
N LYS A 49 7.49 -0.28 -31.29
CA LYS A 49 6.34 -0.74 -32.07
C LYS A 49 5.02 -0.58 -31.31
N GLU A 50 5.01 -0.91 -30.03
CA GLU A 50 3.84 -0.75 -29.16
C GLU A 50 3.42 0.72 -29.06
N ALA A 51 4.36 1.64 -28.82
CA ALA A 51 4.08 3.06 -28.64
C ALA A 51 3.74 3.80 -29.94
N THR A 52 4.42 3.47 -31.04
CA THR A 52 4.41 4.28 -32.26
C THR A 52 3.90 3.55 -33.51
N GLY A 53 3.81 2.22 -33.47
CA GLY A 53 3.54 1.39 -34.62
C GLY A 53 4.73 1.19 -35.57
N ILE A 54 5.89 1.80 -35.31
CA ILE A 54 7.09 1.72 -36.13
C ILE A 54 7.85 0.43 -35.81
N THR A 55 8.15 -0.36 -36.87
CA THR A 55 9.01 -1.53 -36.75
C THR A 55 10.47 -1.14 -37.00
N VAL A 56 11.34 -1.36 -36.05
CA VAL A 56 12.79 -1.11 -36.14
C VAL A 56 13.54 -2.43 -36.09
N ARG A 57 14.74 -2.47 -36.65
CA ARG A 57 15.60 -3.68 -36.60
C ARG A 57 16.56 -3.64 -35.39
N THR A 58 16.97 -4.79 -34.94
CA THR A 58 18.11 -4.97 -34.03
C THR A 58 19.33 -5.45 -34.81
N THR A 59 20.52 -4.98 -34.45
CA THR A 59 21.76 -5.27 -35.20
C THR A 59 22.98 -5.13 -34.29
N THR A 60 24.07 -5.77 -34.68
CA THR A 60 25.38 -5.57 -34.05
C THR A 60 26.24 -4.50 -34.73
N GLU A 61 25.80 -4.00 -35.88
CA GLU A 61 26.51 -2.98 -36.69
C GLU A 61 25.84 -1.62 -36.58
N ALA A 62 26.56 -0.62 -36.12
CA ALA A 62 26.09 0.75 -36.04
C ALA A 62 26.23 1.46 -37.38
N ALA A 63 25.13 2.07 -37.89
CA ALA A 63 25.21 3.05 -38.93
C ALA A 63 25.74 4.38 -38.39
N ARG A 64 26.31 5.23 -39.26
CA ARG A 64 26.82 6.54 -38.84
C ARG A 64 25.76 7.42 -38.17
N LYS A 65 24.51 7.34 -38.67
CA LYS A 65 23.35 8.05 -38.16
C LYS A 65 22.17 7.13 -38.03
N ASN A 66 21.17 7.57 -37.27
CA ASN A 66 19.91 6.87 -37.06
C ASN A 66 20.07 5.52 -36.34
N SER A 67 20.95 5.50 -35.34
CA SER A 67 21.20 4.35 -34.47
C SER A 67 20.84 4.65 -33.02
N ILE A 68 20.28 3.65 -32.34
CA ILE A 68 20.14 3.62 -30.88
C ILE A 68 21.16 2.59 -30.37
N ILE A 69 22.21 3.05 -29.73
CA ILE A 69 23.38 2.26 -29.39
C ILE A 69 23.36 1.90 -27.91
N LEU A 70 23.26 0.62 -27.61
CA LEU A 70 23.26 0.07 -26.25
C LEU A 70 24.65 -0.45 -25.90
N ALA A 71 25.18 -0.05 -24.75
CA ALA A 71 26.47 -0.51 -24.27
C ALA A 71 26.54 -0.56 -22.75
N VAL A 72 27.47 -1.34 -22.22
CA VAL A 72 27.86 -1.32 -20.79
C VAL A 72 29.10 -0.45 -20.64
N ASP A 73 29.06 0.48 -19.69
CA ASP A 73 30.17 1.33 -19.30
C ASP A 73 30.53 1.09 -17.83
N GLY A 74 31.64 0.40 -17.61
CA GLY A 74 32.13 0.07 -16.27
C GLY A 74 32.53 1.29 -15.40
N SER A 75 32.62 2.48 -15.98
CA SER A 75 32.88 3.73 -15.23
C SER A 75 31.63 4.24 -14.47
N ILE A 76 30.44 3.78 -14.85
CA ILE A 76 29.20 4.07 -14.13
C ILE A 76 29.19 3.25 -12.83
N THR A 77 29.26 3.93 -11.69
CA THR A 77 29.48 3.31 -10.38
C THR A 77 28.30 2.44 -9.95
N ASN A 78 27.06 2.91 -10.13
CA ASN A 78 25.87 2.12 -9.81
C ASN A 78 25.59 1.14 -10.94
N LYS A 79 25.56 -0.16 -10.64
CA LYS A 79 25.35 -1.22 -11.65
C LYS A 79 23.98 -1.15 -12.34
N GLU A 80 22.99 -0.63 -11.65
CA GLU A 80 21.65 -0.39 -12.20
C GLU A 80 21.48 1.04 -12.75
N GLY A 81 22.51 1.87 -12.65
CA GLY A 81 22.55 3.22 -13.21
C GLY A 81 22.76 3.22 -14.72
N TYR A 82 22.38 4.31 -15.37
CA TYR A 82 22.55 4.52 -16.80
C TYR A 82 22.76 5.99 -17.17
N GLN A 83 23.31 6.18 -18.34
CA GLN A 83 23.42 7.47 -19.03
C GLN A 83 22.78 7.35 -20.39
N LEU A 84 21.81 8.20 -20.66
CA LEU A 84 21.08 8.28 -21.94
C LEU A 84 21.40 9.64 -22.57
N GLU A 85 22.03 9.62 -23.75
CA GLU A 85 22.28 10.79 -24.55
C GLU A 85 21.50 10.72 -25.87
N VAL A 86 20.65 11.68 -26.10
CA VAL A 86 19.87 11.83 -27.33
C VAL A 86 20.46 13.00 -28.10
N THR A 87 21.05 12.73 -29.25
CA THR A 87 21.49 13.73 -30.24
C THR A 87 20.51 13.76 -31.42
N SER A 88 20.65 14.69 -32.34
CA SER A 88 19.85 14.71 -33.57
C SER A 88 20.19 13.56 -34.52
N GLU A 89 21.33 12.90 -34.33
CA GLU A 89 21.82 11.85 -35.24
C GLU A 89 21.66 10.44 -34.63
N ASN A 90 21.94 10.28 -33.34
CA ASN A 90 21.95 8.98 -32.66
C ASN A 90 21.46 9.10 -31.21
N ILE A 91 21.09 7.96 -30.63
CA ILE A 91 20.89 7.79 -29.18
C ILE A 91 21.96 6.87 -28.67
N HIS A 92 22.65 7.29 -27.59
CA HIS A 92 23.60 6.48 -26.83
C HIS A 92 23.03 6.16 -25.47
N LEU A 93 22.94 4.88 -25.14
CA LEU A 93 22.47 4.38 -23.83
C LEU A 93 23.54 3.47 -23.23
N ASN A 94 24.18 3.98 -22.18
CA ASN A 94 25.23 3.27 -21.44
C ASN A 94 24.72 2.91 -20.06
N GLY A 95 24.81 1.64 -19.68
CA GLY A 95 24.49 1.18 -18.34
C GLY A 95 25.71 0.81 -17.54
N GLY A 96 25.66 0.91 -16.21
CA GLY A 96 26.70 0.40 -15.31
C GLY A 96 26.81 -1.13 -15.36
N SER A 97 25.78 -1.78 -15.84
CA SER A 97 25.68 -3.18 -16.24
C SER A 97 24.55 -3.32 -17.26
N GLU A 98 24.28 -4.53 -17.74
CA GLU A 98 23.15 -4.79 -18.63
C GLU A 98 21.80 -4.39 -17.99
N SER A 99 21.64 -4.51 -16.67
CA SER A 99 20.44 -4.06 -15.97
C SER A 99 20.25 -2.55 -16.04
N GLY A 100 21.32 -1.77 -15.98
CA GLY A 100 21.29 -0.31 -16.16
C GLY A 100 20.77 0.07 -17.55
N VAL A 101 21.20 -0.64 -18.58
CA VAL A 101 20.70 -0.46 -19.94
C VAL A 101 19.19 -0.73 -20.02
N PHE A 102 18.75 -1.79 -19.34
CA PHE A 102 17.32 -2.14 -19.28
C PHE A 102 16.48 -1.02 -18.65
N TYR A 103 16.93 -0.42 -17.55
CA TYR A 103 16.22 0.74 -16.97
C TYR A 103 16.27 1.98 -17.87
N GLY A 104 17.36 2.16 -18.61
CA GLY A 104 17.45 3.21 -19.62
C GLY A 104 16.42 3.04 -20.73
N ILE A 105 16.18 1.81 -21.23
CA ILE A 105 15.13 1.59 -22.22
C ILE A 105 13.72 1.76 -21.64
N GLN A 106 13.51 1.51 -20.35
CA GLN A 106 12.23 1.81 -19.69
C GLN A 106 11.96 3.33 -19.68
N THR A 107 12.97 4.13 -19.39
CA THR A 107 12.86 5.59 -19.46
C THR A 107 12.60 6.06 -20.89
N LEU A 108 13.33 5.53 -21.86
CA LEU A 108 13.13 5.85 -23.27
C LEU A 108 11.73 5.49 -23.75
N TYR A 109 11.24 4.31 -23.42
CA TYR A 109 9.87 3.85 -23.73
C TYR A 109 8.81 4.81 -23.17
N LYS A 110 8.91 5.15 -21.89
CA LYS A 110 7.96 6.07 -21.23
C LYS A 110 8.01 7.50 -21.77
N ALA A 111 9.10 7.87 -22.43
CA ALA A 111 9.26 9.17 -23.10
C ALA A 111 8.79 9.19 -24.56
N LEU A 112 8.50 8.02 -25.15
CA LEU A 112 8.01 7.94 -26.53
C LEU A 112 6.61 8.54 -26.66
N PRO A 113 6.30 9.21 -27.79
CA PRO A 113 4.93 9.60 -28.10
C PRO A 113 4.08 8.35 -28.39
N LEU A 114 2.89 8.29 -27.79
CA LEU A 114 1.90 7.24 -28.09
C LEU A 114 1.12 7.62 -29.34
N THR A 115 1.54 7.13 -30.50
CA THR A 115 0.98 7.50 -31.80
C THR A 115 0.83 6.30 -32.70
N LYS A 116 -0.14 5.43 -32.42
CA LYS A 116 -0.32 4.14 -33.11
C LYS A 116 -0.77 4.19 -34.57
N ASN A 117 -1.38 5.28 -35.00
CA ASN A 117 -2.02 5.31 -36.31
C ASN A 117 -1.08 5.83 -37.40
N LYS A 118 -0.53 4.90 -38.21
CA LYS A 118 0.11 5.17 -39.54
C LYS A 118 1.24 6.20 -39.53
N GLN A 119 1.96 6.38 -38.45
CA GLN A 119 3.12 7.25 -38.45
C GLN A 119 4.33 6.55 -39.06
N VAL A 120 5.02 7.25 -39.91
CA VAL A 120 6.29 6.80 -40.49
C VAL A 120 7.49 7.24 -39.66
N SER A 121 7.27 8.08 -38.64
CA SER A 121 8.33 8.59 -37.76
C SER A 121 7.78 9.05 -36.41
N ALA A 122 8.63 8.97 -35.39
CA ALA A 122 8.38 9.51 -34.07
C ALA A 122 9.58 10.35 -33.61
N ALA A 123 9.32 11.53 -33.05
CA ALA A 123 10.37 12.46 -32.65
C ALA A 123 10.55 12.48 -31.12
N ILE A 124 11.83 12.44 -30.70
CA ILE A 124 12.24 12.53 -29.28
C ILE A 124 13.11 13.77 -29.12
N PRO A 125 12.91 14.56 -28.03
CA PRO A 125 13.76 15.71 -27.76
C PRO A 125 15.23 15.32 -27.54
N VAL A 126 16.15 16.14 -28.05
CA VAL A 126 17.57 16.04 -27.77
C VAL A 126 17.83 16.41 -26.30
N GLY A 127 18.72 15.70 -25.66
CA GLY A 127 19.06 15.90 -24.25
C GLY A 127 19.79 14.74 -23.62
N THR A 128 20.01 14.83 -22.34
CA THR A 128 20.71 13.80 -21.55
C THR A 128 19.91 13.43 -20.30
N VAL A 129 20.00 12.16 -19.91
CA VAL A 129 19.50 11.63 -18.64
C VAL A 129 20.63 10.88 -17.96
N ASN A 130 20.93 11.23 -16.71
CA ASN A 130 21.79 10.46 -15.82
C ASN A 130 20.95 9.98 -14.65
N ASP A 131 20.90 8.69 -14.43
CA ASP A 131 19.97 8.12 -13.49
C ASP A 131 20.51 6.85 -12.79
N TYR A 132 20.03 6.61 -11.61
CA TYR A 132 20.32 5.42 -10.81
C TYR A 132 19.26 5.27 -9.71
N PRO A 133 19.01 4.04 -9.22
CA PRO A 133 18.05 3.83 -8.14
C PRO A 133 18.61 4.25 -6.77
N ARG A 134 17.74 4.80 -5.93
CA ARG A 134 18.01 5.05 -4.51
C ARG A 134 18.29 3.74 -3.75
N PHE A 135 17.41 2.74 -3.93
CA PHE A 135 17.51 1.44 -3.26
C PHE A 135 17.85 0.32 -4.25
N GLY A 136 18.75 -0.57 -3.82
CA GLY A 136 19.05 -1.79 -4.54
C GLY A 136 17.92 -2.83 -4.47
N TYR A 137 17.13 -2.82 -3.40
CA TYR A 137 15.94 -3.65 -3.27
C TYR A 137 14.69 -2.82 -3.55
N ARG A 138 13.98 -3.17 -4.61
CA ARG A 138 12.72 -2.57 -5.01
C ARG A 138 11.73 -3.68 -5.30
N GLY A 139 10.86 -3.98 -4.33
CA GLY A 139 10.04 -5.19 -4.35
C GLY A 139 8.55 -4.94 -4.56
N PHE A 140 7.89 -6.01 -4.99
CA PHE A 140 6.44 -6.14 -4.98
C PHE A 140 6.06 -7.61 -4.73
N MET A 141 5.12 -7.84 -3.80
CA MET A 141 4.66 -9.17 -3.42
C MET A 141 3.25 -9.44 -3.96
N VAL A 142 3.07 -10.65 -4.48
CA VAL A 142 1.76 -11.17 -4.86
C VAL A 142 1.48 -12.46 -4.09
N ASP A 143 0.35 -12.48 -3.36
CA ASP A 143 -0.20 -13.67 -2.72
C ASP A 143 -0.99 -14.48 -3.74
N VAL A 144 -0.61 -15.73 -3.93
CA VAL A 144 -1.33 -16.70 -4.78
C VAL A 144 -2.01 -17.81 -3.98
N GLY A 145 -1.84 -17.79 -2.65
CA GLY A 145 -2.42 -18.78 -1.76
C GLY A 145 -3.92 -18.56 -1.54
N ARG A 146 -4.35 -17.34 -1.23
CA ARG A 146 -5.75 -17.02 -1.03
C ARG A 146 -6.53 -17.10 -2.33
N HIS A 147 -6.00 -16.53 -3.41
CA HIS A 147 -6.52 -16.77 -4.77
C HIS A 147 -5.37 -17.11 -5.71
N TYR A 148 -5.55 -18.15 -6.49
CA TYR A 148 -4.60 -18.60 -7.51
C TYR A 148 -4.67 -17.70 -8.74
N PHE A 149 -3.52 -17.35 -9.30
CA PHE A 149 -3.39 -16.64 -10.57
C PHE A 149 -2.57 -17.46 -11.55
N PRO A 150 -2.99 -17.64 -12.81
CA PRO A 150 -2.28 -18.48 -13.77
C PRO A 150 -0.94 -17.85 -14.20
N VAL A 151 -0.04 -18.69 -14.70
CA VAL A 151 1.28 -18.29 -15.21
C VAL A 151 1.20 -17.14 -16.21
N SER A 152 0.23 -17.19 -17.13
CA SER A 152 0.03 -16.11 -18.13
C SER A 152 -0.23 -14.75 -17.49
N TYR A 153 -0.98 -14.71 -16.40
CA TYR A 153 -1.26 -13.46 -15.69
C TYR A 153 -0.06 -12.99 -14.83
N LEU A 154 0.66 -13.92 -14.23
CA LEU A 154 1.90 -13.56 -13.50
C LEU A 154 2.94 -12.95 -14.41
N LYS A 155 3.01 -13.36 -15.67
CA LYS A 155 3.84 -12.70 -16.69
C LYS A 155 3.41 -11.26 -16.95
N GLN A 156 2.11 -10.98 -16.98
CA GLN A 156 1.61 -9.60 -17.09
C GLN A 156 1.98 -8.78 -15.83
N ILE A 157 1.89 -9.34 -14.65
CA ILE A 157 2.38 -8.69 -13.42
C ILE A 157 3.87 -8.36 -13.54
N ILE A 158 4.69 -9.29 -14.00
CA ILE A 158 6.12 -9.08 -14.20
C ILE A 158 6.37 -7.94 -15.21
N ASP A 159 5.59 -7.85 -16.28
CA ASP A 159 5.65 -6.74 -17.22
C ASP A 159 5.32 -5.40 -16.56
N MET A 160 4.32 -5.37 -15.66
CA MET A 160 4.01 -4.18 -14.85
C MET A 160 5.18 -3.79 -13.95
N LEU A 161 5.80 -4.76 -13.29
CA LEU A 161 6.97 -4.52 -12.44
C LEU A 161 8.14 -3.93 -13.24
N ALA A 162 8.42 -4.48 -14.41
CA ALA A 162 9.47 -3.98 -15.31
C ALA A 162 9.22 -2.53 -15.73
N LEU A 163 7.98 -2.19 -16.09
CA LEU A 163 7.58 -0.82 -16.44
C LEU A 163 7.84 0.18 -15.30
N HIS A 164 7.74 -0.28 -14.06
CA HIS A 164 7.91 0.54 -12.85
C HIS A 164 9.31 0.45 -12.23
N ASN A 165 10.29 -0.11 -12.91
CA ASN A 165 11.67 -0.27 -12.43
C ASN A 165 11.79 -1.08 -11.11
N ILE A 166 10.88 -2.00 -10.88
CA ILE A 166 10.89 -2.91 -9.73
C ILE A 166 11.73 -4.13 -10.10
N ASN A 167 12.66 -4.53 -9.22
CA ASN A 167 13.65 -5.57 -9.51
C ASN A 167 13.51 -6.84 -8.67
N TYR A 168 12.53 -6.90 -7.76
CA TYR A 168 12.21 -8.08 -6.98
C TYR A 168 10.73 -8.40 -7.04
N PHE A 169 10.39 -9.61 -7.46
CA PHE A 169 9.05 -10.18 -7.39
C PHE A 169 8.99 -11.17 -6.23
N HIS A 170 8.36 -10.79 -5.12
CA HIS A 170 8.14 -11.65 -3.99
C HIS A 170 6.90 -12.49 -4.23
N TRP A 171 7.07 -13.78 -4.39
CA TRP A 171 6.01 -14.74 -4.72
C TRP A 171 5.61 -15.54 -3.48
N HIS A 172 4.47 -15.17 -2.90
CA HIS A 172 3.91 -15.82 -1.72
C HIS A 172 3.12 -17.06 -2.11
N LEU A 173 3.77 -18.25 -2.02
CA LEU A 173 3.36 -19.49 -2.67
C LEU A 173 2.51 -20.42 -1.81
N THR A 174 2.48 -20.24 -0.49
CA THR A 174 1.87 -21.19 0.44
C THR A 174 1.02 -20.48 1.47
N GLU A 175 -0.17 -21.03 1.74
CA GLU A 175 -1.13 -20.48 2.67
C GLU A 175 -2.01 -21.55 3.30
N ASP A 176 -2.80 -21.12 4.30
CA ASP A 176 -3.83 -21.94 4.91
C ASP A 176 -4.86 -22.45 3.90
N GLN A 177 -5.24 -21.60 2.95
CA GLN A 177 -6.32 -21.87 2.00
C GLN A 177 -5.84 -22.47 0.67
N GLY A 178 -4.53 -22.64 0.51
CA GLY A 178 -3.97 -23.25 -0.70
C GLY A 178 -2.44 -23.28 -0.73
N TRP A 179 -1.91 -24.44 -0.97
CA TRP A 179 -0.49 -24.66 -1.28
C TRP A 179 -0.28 -24.63 -2.80
N ARG A 180 0.58 -23.78 -3.33
CA ARG A 180 0.61 -23.49 -4.77
C ARG A 180 1.86 -23.97 -5.52
N ILE A 181 2.87 -24.53 -4.85
CA ILE A 181 4.11 -24.97 -5.51
C ILE A 181 4.28 -26.48 -5.39
N GLU A 182 4.51 -27.14 -6.51
CA GLU A 182 4.83 -28.58 -6.56
C GLU A 182 6.13 -28.87 -5.81
N ILE A 183 6.07 -29.81 -4.87
CA ILE A 183 7.22 -30.38 -4.18
C ILE A 183 7.23 -31.89 -4.45
N LYS A 184 8.18 -32.37 -5.18
CA LYS A 184 8.21 -33.75 -5.68
C LYS A 184 8.29 -34.79 -4.56
N LYS A 185 9.04 -34.48 -3.51
CA LYS A 185 9.15 -35.35 -2.32
C LYS A 185 7.85 -35.42 -1.51
N TYR A 186 7.00 -34.39 -1.60
CA TYR A 186 5.72 -34.29 -0.88
C TYR A 186 4.57 -34.00 -1.84
N PRO A 187 4.18 -34.94 -2.72
CA PRO A 187 3.23 -34.69 -3.80
C PRO A 187 1.81 -34.32 -3.33
N LYS A 188 1.41 -34.79 -2.15
CA LYS A 188 0.08 -34.46 -1.59
C LYS A 188 -0.10 -32.97 -1.29
N LEU A 189 0.99 -32.19 -1.14
CA LEU A 189 0.89 -30.75 -0.93
C LEU A 189 0.10 -30.06 -2.04
N THR A 190 0.25 -30.49 -3.28
CA THR A 190 -0.52 -29.96 -4.43
C THR A 190 -1.72 -30.85 -4.81
N GLU A 191 -1.64 -32.16 -4.60
CA GLU A 191 -2.77 -33.07 -4.87
C GLU A 191 -3.94 -32.81 -3.92
N ILE A 192 -3.71 -32.46 -2.66
CA ILE A 192 -4.71 -32.22 -1.62
C ILE A 192 -4.74 -30.75 -1.21
N GLY A 193 -3.58 -30.17 -0.90
CA GLY A 193 -3.45 -28.86 -0.28
C GLY A 193 -3.69 -27.68 -1.22
N SER A 194 -3.81 -27.91 -2.53
CA SER A 194 -4.08 -26.85 -3.52
C SER A 194 -5.56 -26.60 -3.80
N MET A 195 -6.45 -27.30 -3.12
CA MET A 195 -7.88 -27.30 -3.42
C MET A 195 -8.71 -26.99 -2.18
N ARG A 196 -9.75 -26.19 -2.35
CA ARG A 196 -10.80 -25.97 -1.33
C ARG A 196 -12.17 -26.02 -1.97
N PRO A 197 -13.24 -26.46 -1.22
CA PRO A 197 -14.56 -26.67 -1.81
C PRO A 197 -15.34 -25.39 -2.06
N ARG A 198 -15.02 -24.30 -1.37
CA ARG A 198 -15.72 -23.02 -1.46
C ARG A 198 -14.84 -21.89 -0.92
N THR A 199 -15.30 -20.66 -1.08
CA THR A 199 -14.58 -19.46 -0.63
C THR A 199 -15.52 -18.47 0.03
N LEU A 200 -15.11 -17.91 1.18
CA LEU A 200 -15.84 -16.82 1.84
C LEU A 200 -15.83 -15.57 0.95
N ILE A 201 -17.03 -15.04 0.64
CA ILE A 201 -17.23 -13.88 -0.23
C ILE A 201 -17.75 -12.65 0.50
N ASP A 202 -18.32 -12.83 1.69
CA ASP A 202 -18.78 -11.76 2.55
C ASP A 202 -18.51 -12.12 4.01
N ARG A 203 -17.71 -11.28 4.66
CA ARG A 203 -17.30 -11.48 6.05
C ARG A 203 -18.42 -11.21 7.06
N GLU A 204 -19.27 -10.22 6.77
CA GLU A 204 -20.33 -9.81 7.69
C GLU A 204 -21.45 -10.85 7.74
N THR A 205 -21.87 -11.30 6.58
CA THR A 205 -22.95 -12.30 6.42
C THR A 205 -22.46 -13.73 6.50
N GLN A 206 -21.13 -13.96 6.51
CA GLN A 206 -20.52 -15.30 6.41
C GLN A 206 -21.04 -16.09 5.20
N THR A 207 -21.17 -15.41 4.06
CA THR A 207 -21.62 -16.00 2.80
C THR A 207 -20.45 -16.59 2.02
N TYR A 208 -20.65 -17.80 1.50
CA TYR A 208 -19.69 -18.53 0.68
C TYR A 208 -20.20 -18.64 -0.77
N ASP A 209 -19.28 -18.73 -1.72
CA ASP A 209 -19.63 -18.85 -3.16
C ASP A 209 -20.05 -20.25 -3.58
N GLU A 210 -19.85 -21.26 -2.72
CA GLU A 210 -20.11 -22.69 -2.98
C GLU A 210 -19.42 -23.20 -4.27
N THR A 211 -18.34 -22.55 -4.70
CA THR A 211 -17.57 -22.89 -5.90
C THR A 211 -16.18 -23.39 -5.51
N PRO A 212 -15.78 -24.59 -5.94
CA PRO A 212 -14.43 -25.10 -5.71
C PRO A 212 -13.36 -24.17 -6.28
N HIS A 213 -12.30 -23.96 -5.52
CA HIS A 213 -11.13 -23.19 -5.93
C HIS A 213 -9.88 -24.08 -5.88
N SER A 214 -9.11 -24.10 -6.95
CA SER A 214 -7.89 -24.90 -7.04
C SER A 214 -6.87 -24.26 -7.98
N GLY A 215 -5.64 -24.70 -7.85
CA GLY A 215 -4.56 -24.33 -8.74
C GLY A 215 -3.22 -24.48 -8.04
N PHE A 216 -2.19 -24.80 -8.81
CA PHE A 216 -0.80 -24.82 -8.37
C PHE A 216 0.14 -24.67 -9.57
N TYR A 217 1.38 -24.37 -9.30
CA TYR A 217 2.44 -24.29 -10.29
C TYR A 217 3.30 -25.54 -10.21
N THR A 218 3.53 -26.16 -11.36
CA THR A 218 4.57 -27.18 -11.47
C THR A 218 5.94 -26.54 -11.30
N GLN A 219 6.95 -27.33 -10.98
CA GLN A 219 8.32 -26.79 -10.88
C GLN A 219 8.80 -26.21 -12.21
N GLU A 220 8.40 -26.78 -13.33
CA GLU A 220 8.74 -26.27 -14.67
C GLU A 220 8.03 -24.92 -14.95
N GLU A 221 6.78 -24.77 -14.56
CA GLU A 221 6.07 -23.49 -14.66
C GLU A 221 6.71 -22.42 -13.76
N ALA A 222 7.15 -22.79 -12.56
CA ALA A 222 7.86 -21.87 -11.68
C ALA A 222 9.21 -21.42 -12.29
N LYS A 223 9.98 -22.34 -12.89
CA LYS A 223 11.21 -22.02 -13.62
C LYS A 223 10.96 -21.13 -14.84
N GLU A 224 9.83 -21.31 -15.52
CA GLU A 224 9.41 -20.44 -16.62
C GLU A 224 9.19 -19.00 -16.14
N ILE A 225 8.54 -18.81 -15.01
CA ILE A 225 8.35 -17.50 -14.37
C ILE A 225 9.70 -16.89 -13.96
N VAL A 226 10.57 -17.68 -13.34
CA VAL A 226 11.92 -17.22 -12.95
C VAL A 226 12.68 -16.70 -14.16
N LYS A 227 12.68 -17.45 -15.28
CA LYS A 227 13.34 -17.04 -16.52
C LYS A 227 12.71 -15.79 -17.12
N TYR A 228 11.40 -15.73 -17.20
CA TYR A 228 10.67 -14.58 -17.73
C TYR A 228 11.00 -13.28 -16.96
N ALA A 229 11.07 -13.39 -15.64
CA ALA A 229 11.47 -12.28 -14.78
C ALA A 229 12.96 -11.93 -14.95
N ALA A 230 13.84 -12.93 -15.00
CA ALA A 230 15.28 -12.72 -15.17
C ALA A 230 15.64 -12.05 -16.49
N ASP A 231 14.92 -12.33 -17.57
CA ASP A 231 15.05 -11.64 -18.85
C ASP A 231 14.78 -10.12 -18.73
N ARG A 232 14.08 -9.71 -17.69
CA ARG A 232 13.75 -8.32 -17.34
C ARG A 232 14.49 -7.81 -16.10
N PHE A 233 15.57 -8.51 -15.71
CA PHE A 233 16.38 -8.18 -14.52
C PHE A 233 15.58 -8.14 -13.21
N ILE A 234 14.53 -8.95 -13.12
CA ILE A 234 13.72 -9.12 -11.94
C ILE A 234 14.07 -10.48 -11.31
N THR A 235 14.43 -10.46 -10.03
CA THR A 235 14.66 -11.65 -9.22
C THR A 235 13.35 -12.07 -8.57
N VAL A 236 13.00 -13.35 -8.69
CA VAL A 236 11.82 -13.93 -8.02
C VAL A 236 12.22 -14.47 -6.66
N ILE A 237 11.70 -13.89 -5.60
CA ILE A 237 11.87 -14.37 -4.23
C ILE A 237 10.72 -15.32 -3.90
N PRO A 238 10.98 -16.62 -3.70
CA PRO A 238 9.94 -17.55 -3.24
C PRO A 238 9.69 -17.38 -1.76
N GLU A 239 8.43 -17.45 -1.35
CA GLU A 239 8.05 -17.57 0.06
C GLU A 239 7.32 -18.89 0.29
N VAL A 240 7.84 -19.67 1.25
CA VAL A 240 7.14 -20.76 1.93
C VAL A 240 6.98 -20.34 3.37
N ASP A 241 5.76 -19.98 3.77
CA ASP A 241 5.47 -19.44 5.09
C ASP A 241 5.52 -20.53 6.16
N LEU A 242 6.31 -20.32 7.20
CA LEU A 242 6.60 -21.25 8.29
C LEU A 242 6.64 -20.50 9.64
N PRO A 243 6.27 -21.10 10.76
CA PRO A 243 5.52 -22.34 10.92
C PRO A 243 4.02 -22.15 10.92
N GLY A 244 3.53 -20.89 10.92
CA GLY A 244 2.13 -20.52 10.73
C GLY A 244 1.71 -20.55 9.26
N HIS A 245 0.43 -20.30 9.00
CA HIS A 245 -0.15 -20.30 7.66
C HIS A 245 0.10 -21.60 6.87
N MET A 246 0.04 -22.74 7.56
CA MET A 246 0.43 -24.05 7.04
C MET A 246 -0.71 -25.07 6.97
N MET A 247 -1.97 -24.62 7.03
CA MET A 247 -3.11 -25.54 6.92
C MET A 247 -3.13 -26.31 5.60
N GLY A 248 -2.67 -25.70 4.50
CA GLY A 248 -2.52 -26.40 3.22
C GLY A 248 -1.57 -27.61 3.30
N ALA A 249 -0.50 -27.52 4.08
CA ALA A 249 0.39 -28.63 4.38
C ALA A 249 -0.20 -29.61 5.39
N LEU A 250 -0.88 -29.14 6.42
CA LEU A 250 -1.44 -29.98 7.48
C LEU A 250 -2.58 -30.86 6.99
N VAL A 251 -3.44 -30.38 6.08
CA VAL A 251 -4.47 -31.23 5.47
C VAL A 251 -3.86 -32.32 4.60
N SER A 252 -2.68 -32.08 4.02
CA SER A 252 -1.96 -33.00 3.17
C SER A 252 -1.17 -34.05 3.96
N TYR A 253 -0.53 -33.62 5.07
CA TYR A 253 0.32 -34.41 5.96
C TYR A 253 -0.01 -34.08 7.43
N PRO A 254 -1.09 -34.65 7.98
CA PRO A 254 -1.59 -34.30 9.32
C PRO A 254 -0.58 -34.55 10.46
N GLU A 255 0.35 -35.48 10.27
CA GLU A 255 1.42 -35.77 11.22
C GLU A 255 2.39 -34.60 11.47
N LEU A 256 2.37 -33.57 10.64
CA LEU A 256 3.18 -32.36 10.81
C LEU A 256 2.61 -31.40 11.85
N GLY A 257 1.36 -31.57 12.25
CA GLY A 257 0.70 -30.75 13.26
C GLY A 257 0.78 -31.34 14.67
N CYS A 258 0.62 -30.52 15.70
CA CYS A 258 0.70 -30.92 17.09
C CYS A 258 -0.37 -31.93 17.50
N THR A 259 -1.57 -31.87 16.90
CA THR A 259 -2.69 -32.76 17.24
C THR A 259 -2.74 -34.03 16.38
N GLY A 260 -1.99 -34.08 15.28
CA GLY A 260 -2.03 -35.18 14.31
C GLY A 260 -3.28 -35.20 13.41
N GLY A 261 -4.14 -34.23 13.53
CA GLY A 261 -5.36 -34.12 12.70
C GLY A 261 -6.49 -35.08 13.08
N PRO A 262 -7.44 -35.36 12.16
CA PRO A 262 -7.52 -34.80 10.80
C PRO A 262 -7.75 -33.30 10.77
N TYR A 263 -7.29 -32.65 9.71
CA TYR A 263 -7.48 -31.20 9.46
C TYR A 263 -8.36 -30.99 8.24
N GLU A 264 -9.09 -29.89 8.23
CA GLU A 264 -9.85 -29.41 7.08
C GLU A 264 -9.22 -28.14 6.51
N ILE A 265 -9.24 -28.01 5.17
CA ILE A 265 -8.71 -26.80 4.54
C ILE A 265 -9.63 -25.61 4.83
N PRO A 266 -9.11 -24.49 5.33
CA PRO A 266 -9.91 -23.30 5.56
C PRO A 266 -10.48 -22.74 4.25
N CYS A 267 -11.76 -22.36 4.31
CA CYS A 267 -12.43 -21.68 3.19
C CYS A 267 -12.71 -20.20 3.48
N LYS A 268 -12.20 -19.73 4.60
CA LYS A 268 -12.32 -18.35 5.10
C LYS A 268 -10.95 -17.76 5.40
N TRP A 269 -10.92 -16.48 5.69
CA TRP A 269 -9.72 -15.70 5.97
C TRP A 269 -9.47 -15.58 7.46
N GLY A 270 -8.21 -15.51 7.87
CA GLY A 270 -7.83 -15.31 9.26
C GLY A 270 -6.52 -15.99 9.65
N VAL A 271 -6.27 -16.01 10.95
CA VAL A 271 -5.17 -16.70 11.60
C VAL A 271 -5.71 -17.93 12.29
N PHE A 272 -5.14 -19.10 12.01
CA PHE A 272 -5.63 -20.37 12.51
C PHE A 272 -4.71 -20.94 13.61
N PRO A 273 -5.27 -21.61 14.63
CA PRO A 273 -4.47 -22.10 15.74
C PRO A 273 -3.56 -23.27 15.38
N ASP A 274 -3.90 -24.04 14.35
CA ASP A 274 -3.12 -25.19 13.92
C ASP A 274 -1.98 -24.75 12.99
N VAL A 275 -0.77 -25.03 13.42
CA VAL A 275 0.50 -24.66 12.77
C VAL A 275 1.42 -25.88 12.76
N LEU A 276 2.55 -25.81 12.07
CA LEU A 276 3.55 -26.86 12.15
C LEU A 276 3.98 -27.11 13.60
N CYS A 277 4.19 -28.36 13.97
CA CYS A 277 4.68 -28.73 15.31
C CYS A 277 6.18 -28.36 15.45
N GLY A 278 6.45 -27.22 16.09
CA GLY A 278 7.81 -26.63 16.14
C GLY A 278 8.85 -27.48 16.88
N GLY A 279 8.43 -28.36 17.77
CA GLY A 279 9.32 -29.26 18.51
C GLY A 279 9.54 -30.62 17.87
N ASN A 280 8.89 -30.92 16.75
CA ASN A 280 8.99 -32.22 16.08
C ASN A 280 10.10 -32.20 15.02
N ASP A 281 11.09 -33.07 15.17
CA ASP A 281 12.20 -33.17 14.23
C ASP A 281 11.77 -33.59 12.81
N ARG A 282 10.65 -34.35 12.69
CA ARG A 282 10.05 -34.68 11.37
C ARG A 282 9.54 -33.43 10.66
N THR A 283 8.93 -32.53 11.38
CA THR A 283 8.44 -31.26 10.85
C THR A 283 9.60 -30.36 10.39
N LEU A 284 10.68 -30.35 11.17
CA LEU A 284 11.89 -29.63 10.79
C LEU A 284 12.51 -30.24 9.51
N GLN A 285 12.55 -31.57 9.39
CA GLN A 285 13.05 -32.23 8.19
C GLN A 285 12.16 -31.96 6.97
N PHE A 286 10.84 -31.94 7.15
CA PHE A 286 9.90 -31.53 6.10
C PHE A 286 10.22 -30.11 5.59
N ALA A 287 10.39 -29.15 6.49
CA ALA A 287 10.74 -27.77 6.12
C ALA A 287 12.06 -27.71 5.34
N LYS A 288 13.07 -28.43 5.79
CA LYS A 288 14.38 -28.52 5.12
C LYS A 288 14.26 -29.12 3.71
N ASP A 289 13.52 -30.21 3.57
CA ASP A 289 13.29 -30.88 2.27
C ASP A 289 12.58 -29.96 1.28
N VAL A 290 11.51 -29.27 1.73
CA VAL A 290 10.75 -28.31 0.89
C VAL A 290 11.67 -27.20 0.42
N LEU A 291 12.43 -26.58 1.31
CA LEU A 291 13.31 -25.46 0.97
C LEU A 291 14.47 -25.87 0.08
N ASN A 292 14.97 -27.10 0.18
CA ASN A 292 15.97 -27.60 -0.77
C ASN A 292 15.40 -27.65 -2.19
N GLU A 293 14.18 -28.14 -2.39
CA GLU A 293 13.55 -28.13 -3.73
C GLU A 293 13.25 -26.70 -4.20
N ILE A 294 12.83 -25.81 -3.30
CA ILE A 294 12.62 -24.38 -3.59
C ILE A 294 13.92 -23.73 -4.09
N MET A 295 15.04 -23.99 -3.43
CA MET A 295 16.33 -23.44 -3.84
C MET A 295 16.85 -24.03 -5.16
N ASP A 296 16.44 -25.24 -5.53
CA ASP A 296 16.73 -25.82 -6.85
C ASP A 296 15.95 -25.12 -7.98
N ILE A 297 14.75 -24.60 -7.68
CA ILE A 297 13.90 -23.90 -8.65
C ILE A 297 14.27 -22.41 -8.76
N PHE A 298 14.52 -21.76 -7.62
CA PHE A 298 14.70 -20.31 -7.52
C PHE A 298 16.16 -19.96 -7.23
N PRO A 299 16.85 -19.27 -8.15
CA PRO A 299 18.24 -18.84 -7.94
C PRO A 299 18.37 -17.58 -7.08
N SER A 300 17.29 -17.11 -6.48
CA SER A 300 17.24 -15.90 -5.65
C SER A 300 18.27 -15.92 -4.52
N PRO A 301 18.97 -14.81 -4.25
CA PRO A 301 19.82 -14.70 -3.06
C PRO A 301 19.01 -14.68 -1.76
N TYR A 302 17.73 -14.32 -1.81
CA TYR A 302 16.82 -14.35 -0.67
C TYR A 302 15.83 -15.50 -0.79
N ILE A 303 15.67 -16.24 0.32
CA ILE A 303 14.61 -17.24 0.48
C ILE A 303 13.75 -16.81 1.65
N HIS A 304 12.49 -16.49 1.37
CA HIS A 304 11.55 -16.01 2.37
C HIS A 304 10.85 -17.19 3.03
N ILE A 305 10.90 -17.24 4.36
CA ILE A 305 10.34 -18.35 5.15
C ILE A 305 9.20 -17.91 6.08
N GLY A 306 8.67 -16.70 5.86
CA GLY A 306 7.52 -16.18 6.59
C GLY A 306 7.83 -15.81 8.04
N GLY A 307 7.28 -16.56 8.97
CA GLY A 307 7.46 -16.37 10.41
C GLY A 307 6.37 -15.55 11.08
N ASP A 308 5.39 -15.07 10.32
CA ASP A 308 4.29 -14.24 10.79
C ASP A 308 3.13 -15.05 11.37
N GLU A 309 2.36 -14.39 12.20
CA GLU A 309 1.04 -14.81 12.70
C GLU A 309 0.97 -16.30 13.09
N CYS A 310 1.99 -16.77 13.82
CA CYS A 310 2.06 -18.14 14.30
C CYS A 310 1.56 -18.24 15.75
N PRO A 311 0.27 -18.63 15.99
CA PRO A 311 -0.24 -18.82 17.34
C PRO A 311 0.52 -19.92 18.09
N LYS A 312 0.75 -19.72 19.37
CA LYS A 312 1.49 -20.66 20.23
C LYS A 312 0.59 -21.59 21.04
N VAL A 313 -0.72 -21.42 20.96
CA VAL A 313 -1.72 -22.13 21.77
C VAL A 313 -1.61 -23.67 21.66
N ARG A 314 -1.26 -24.19 20.48
CA ARG A 314 -1.03 -25.62 20.30
C ARG A 314 0.30 -26.06 20.90
N TRP A 315 1.35 -25.26 20.72
CA TRP A 315 2.68 -25.54 21.25
C TRP A 315 2.72 -25.56 22.78
N GLU A 316 1.98 -24.68 23.43
CA GLU A 316 1.87 -24.60 24.89
C GLU A 316 1.35 -25.91 25.50
N LYS A 317 0.50 -26.63 24.78
CA LYS A 317 -0.15 -27.87 25.21
C LYS A 317 0.45 -29.13 24.57
N CYS A 318 1.35 -28.98 23.60
CA CYS A 318 1.94 -30.09 22.86
C CYS A 318 3.07 -30.74 23.63
N PRO A 319 2.97 -32.03 23.99
CA PRO A 319 4.03 -32.73 24.71
C PRO A 319 5.37 -32.73 23.97
N VAL A 320 5.34 -32.81 22.63
CA VAL A 320 6.55 -32.81 21.78
C VAL A 320 7.23 -31.44 21.78
N CYS A 321 6.46 -30.36 21.62
CA CYS A 321 6.98 -28.99 21.70
C CYS A 321 7.55 -28.68 23.10
N GLN A 322 6.84 -29.05 24.15
CA GLN A 322 7.30 -28.83 25.53
C GLN A 322 8.54 -29.67 25.88
N ALA A 323 8.63 -30.89 25.35
CA ALA A 323 9.85 -31.72 25.49
C ALA A 323 11.05 -31.08 24.83
N LYS A 324 10.88 -30.55 23.60
CA LYS A 324 11.94 -29.83 22.88
C LYS A 324 12.38 -28.56 23.63
N ILE A 325 11.41 -27.79 24.16
CA ILE A 325 11.69 -26.61 24.99
C ILE A 325 12.58 -26.98 26.20
N ARG A 326 12.27 -28.07 26.87
CA ARG A 326 13.08 -28.57 28.04
C ARG A 326 14.48 -29.03 27.56
N GLU A 327 14.54 -29.79 26.47
CA GLU A 327 15.79 -30.24 25.85
C GLU A 327 16.74 -29.08 25.54
N LEU A 328 16.18 -28.00 24.98
CA LEU A 328 16.93 -26.79 24.63
C LEU A 328 17.18 -25.83 25.79
N GLY A 329 16.59 -26.09 26.96
CA GLY A 329 16.72 -25.25 28.13
C GLY A 329 16.04 -23.88 28.01
N LEU A 330 15.01 -23.77 27.13
CA LEU A 330 14.30 -22.52 26.87
C LEU A 330 13.39 -22.16 28.09
N LYS A 331 13.40 -20.90 28.46
CA LYS A 331 12.61 -20.35 29.58
C LYS A 331 12.02 -19.01 29.20
N ASP A 332 10.87 -18.71 29.79
CA ASP A 332 10.25 -17.39 29.66
C ASP A 332 11.20 -16.30 30.16
N THR A 333 11.30 -15.23 29.42
CA THR A 333 12.01 -13.99 29.78
C THR A 333 11.05 -12.81 29.73
N PRO A 334 11.39 -11.64 30.29
CA PRO A 334 10.55 -10.46 30.17
C PRO A 334 10.25 -10.03 28.72
N LYS A 335 11.13 -10.40 27.79
CA LYS A 335 11.00 -10.02 26.37
C LYS A 335 10.39 -11.12 25.51
N HIS A 336 10.63 -12.39 25.82
CA HIS A 336 10.33 -13.52 24.93
C HIS A 336 9.79 -14.72 25.69
N SER A 337 8.64 -15.25 25.26
CA SER A 337 8.15 -16.54 25.80
C SER A 337 9.03 -17.69 25.34
N LYS A 338 9.01 -18.81 26.06
CA LYS A 338 9.73 -20.03 25.67
C LYS A 338 9.23 -20.59 24.33
N GLU A 339 7.95 -20.43 24.02
CA GLU A 339 7.37 -20.83 22.73
C GLU A 339 7.86 -19.93 21.59
N ASN A 340 7.95 -18.62 21.81
CA ASN A 340 8.55 -17.71 20.81
C ASN A 340 10.03 -18.05 20.56
N GLN A 341 10.77 -18.42 21.61
CA GLN A 341 12.16 -18.90 21.47
C GLN A 341 12.23 -20.23 20.71
N LEU A 342 11.25 -21.13 20.88
CA LEU A 342 11.15 -22.36 20.09
C LEU A 342 10.94 -22.04 18.60
N GLN A 343 10.14 -21.04 18.27
CA GLN A 343 9.99 -20.57 16.87
C GLN A 343 11.33 -20.07 16.33
N THR A 344 12.07 -19.28 17.08
CA THR A 344 13.42 -18.83 16.69
C THR A 344 14.37 -20.01 16.46
N TYR A 345 14.34 -21.01 17.32
CA TYR A 345 15.10 -22.24 17.12
C TYR A 345 14.73 -22.92 15.80
N PHE A 346 13.44 -23.15 15.56
CA PHE A 346 12.94 -23.77 14.33
C PHE A 346 13.37 -22.99 13.08
N MET A 347 13.15 -21.67 13.08
CA MET A 347 13.55 -20.81 11.97
C MET A 347 15.06 -20.77 11.77
N SER A 348 15.83 -20.81 12.86
CA SER A 348 17.31 -20.84 12.78
C SER A 348 17.83 -22.14 12.18
N GLU A 349 17.25 -23.28 12.53
CA GLU A 349 17.62 -24.57 11.95
C GLU A 349 17.28 -24.65 10.45
N VAL A 350 16.15 -24.08 10.06
CA VAL A 350 15.79 -23.92 8.64
C VAL A 350 16.75 -22.95 7.96
N GLY A 351 17.11 -21.86 8.61
CA GLY A 351 18.05 -20.86 8.09
C GLY A 351 19.44 -21.42 7.81
N LYS A 352 19.91 -22.41 8.57
CA LYS A 352 21.20 -23.09 8.30
C LYS A 352 21.21 -23.73 6.92
N VAL A 353 20.14 -24.40 6.51
CA VAL A 353 20.03 -25.01 5.17
C VAL A 353 20.09 -23.96 4.07
N ILE A 354 19.46 -22.82 4.30
CA ILE A 354 19.49 -21.68 3.38
C ILE A 354 20.91 -21.11 3.27
N ASN A 355 21.56 -20.86 4.40
CA ASN A 355 22.92 -20.31 4.47
C ASN A 355 23.95 -21.28 3.87
N ASP A 356 23.83 -22.59 4.11
CA ASP A 356 24.71 -23.61 3.58
C ASP A 356 24.71 -23.66 2.04
N ARG A 357 23.63 -23.21 1.43
CA ARG A 357 23.51 -23.06 -0.04
C ARG A 357 23.83 -21.64 -0.53
N GLY A 358 24.45 -20.82 0.30
CA GLY A 358 24.89 -19.47 -0.06
C GLY A 358 23.76 -18.45 -0.22
N ARG A 359 22.57 -18.75 0.30
CA ARG A 359 21.41 -17.85 0.26
C ARG A 359 21.20 -17.15 1.60
N LYS A 360 20.36 -16.12 1.62
CA LYS A 360 20.00 -15.35 2.81
C LYS A 360 18.57 -15.67 3.23
N MET A 361 18.37 -15.93 4.51
CA MET A 361 17.05 -16.08 5.10
C MET A 361 16.36 -14.71 5.19
N LEU A 362 15.12 -14.64 4.72
CA LEU A 362 14.25 -13.47 4.81
C LEU A 362 12.95 -13.88 5.52
N GLY A 363 12.42 -13.03 6.38
CA GLY A 363 11.17 -13.28 7.09
C GLY A 363 10.49 -12.00 7.55
N TRP A 364 9.24 -12.15 7.98
CA TRP A 364 8.46 -11.04 8.53
C TRP A 364 8.95 -10.61 9.90
N ASP A 365 8.57 -9.44 10.37
CA ASP A 365 9.14 -8.81 11.58
C ASP A 365 8.78 -9.50 12.91
N GLU A 366 7.82 -10.44 12.93
CA GLU A 366 7.58 -11.31 14.08
C GLU A 366 8.79 -12.20 14.44
N MET A 367 9.75 -12.36 13.53
CA MET A 367 11.01 -13.03 13.82
C MET A 367 11.79 -12.35 14.96
N LEU A 368 11.52 -11.08 15.22
CA LEU A 368 12.10 -10.33 16.34
C LEU A 368 11.57 -10.79 17.72
N GLU A 369 10.38 -11.40 17.77
CA GLU A 369 9.70 -11.78 19.01
C GLU A 369 10.41 -12.86 19.83
N GLY A 370 11.23 -13.69 19.19
CA GLY A 370 12.04 -14.72 19.86
C GLY A 370 13.54 -14.48 19.79
N GLY A 371 13.94 -13.34 19.23
CA GLY A 371 15.30 -13.01 18.85
C GLY A 371 15.60 -13.42 17.41
N LEU A 372 16.47 -12.66 16.73
CA LEU A 372 16.82 -12.92 15.33
C LEU A 372 17.81 -14.06 15.17
N ALA A 373 17.53 -14.92 14.19
CA ALA A 373 18.52 -15.88 13.71
C ALA A 373 19.72 -15.15 13.07
N PRO A 374 20.95 -15.71 13.17
CA PRO A 374 22.12 -15.09 12.57
C PRO A 374 21.95 -14.87 11.06
N GLY A 375 22.28 -13.66 10.59
CA GLY A 375 22.22 -13.30 9.18
C GLY A 375 20.80 -13.12 8.59
N ALA A 376 19.75 -13.15 9.41
CA ALA A 376 18.38 -12.96 8.96
C ALA A 376 18.16 -11.54 8.44
N THR A 377 17.45 -11.41 7.32
CA THR A 377 16.92 -10.15 6.80
C THR A 377 15.45 -10.03 7.23
N VAL A 378 15.05 -8.86 7.71
CA VAL A 378 13.71 -8.62 8.27
C VAL A 378 12.86 -7.83 7.30
N MET A 379 11.66 -8.34 7.00
CA MET A 379 10.64 -7.61 6.26
C MET A 379 9.63 -7.02 7.26
N SER A 380 9.64 -5.70 7.41
CA SER A 380 8.87 -4.97 8.42
C SER A 380 7.49 -4.60 7.88
N TRP A 381 6.44 -5.29 8.37
CA TRP A 381 5.07 -5.09 7.89
C TRP A 381 4.10 -4.56 8.95
N THR A 382 4.28 -4.89 10.22
CA THR A 382 3.38 -4.44 11.30
C THR A 382 3.43 -2.93 11.51
N GLY A 383 4.51 -2.32 11.08
CA GLY A 383 4.81 -0.89 11.11
C GLY A 383 6.27 -0.67 10.75
N VAL A 384 6.81 0.46 11.16
CA VAL A 384 8.22 0.79 10.91
C VAL A 384 9.17 0.32 12.03
N LYS A 385 8.63 0.00 13.20
CA LYS A 385 9.42 -0.35 14.39
C LYS A 385 10.30 -1.58 14.19
N GLY A 386 9.78 -2.62 13.54
CA GLY A 386 10.53 -3.86 13.27
C GLY A 386 11.78 -3.60 12.42
N GLY A 387 11.64 -2.81 11.36
CA GLY A 387 12.77 -2.41 10.52
C GLY A 387 13.79 -1.55 11.27
N ILE A 388 13.33 -0.62 12.11
CA ILE A 388 14.20 0.20 12.96
C ILE A 388 14.99 -0.68 13.94
N GLU A 389 14.32 -1.62 14.59
CA GLU A 389 14.96 -2.57 15.52
C GLU A 389 15.98 -3.46 14.81
N ALA A 390 15.63 -4.02 13.65
CA ALA A 390 16.52 -4.83 12.84
C ALA A 390 17.78 -4.06 12.42
N ALA A 391 17.61 -2.82 11.94
CA ALA A 391 18.73 -1.94 11.54
C ALA A 391 19.66 -1.62 12.73
N ARG A 392 19.11 -1.38 13.92
CA ARG A 392 19.88 -1.17 15.16
C ARG A 392 20.65 -2.42 15.59
N LEU A 393 20.14 -3.59 15.25
CA LEU A 393 20.81 -4.88 15.47
C LEU A 393 21.78 -5.24 14.33
N HIS A 394 21.98 -4.36 13.37
CA HIS A 394 22.83 -4.55 12.18
C HIS A 394 22.36 -5.71 11.28
N HIS A 395 21.04 -5.90 11.19
CA HIS A 395 20.38 -6.76 10.22
C HIS A 395 19.75 -5.93 9.12
N ASP A 396 19.87 -6.38 7.89
CA ASP A 396 19.19 -5.77 6.76
C ASP A 396 17.67 -5.82 6.95
N ALA A 397 17.00 -4.75 6.58
CA ALA A 397 15.55 -4.64 6.67
C ALA A 397 14.95 -4.11 5.36
N ILE A 398 13.77 -4.64 5.03
CA ILE A 398 12.94 -4.21 3.90
C ILE A 398 11.65 -3.67 4.49
N MET A 399 11.28 -2.44 4.11
CA MET A 399 10.12 -1.77 4.67
C MET A 399 8.86 -2.00 3.83
N THR A 400 7.82 -2.57 4.43
CA THR A 400 6.52 -2.78 3.79
C THR A 400 5.36 -2.59 4.78
N PRO A 401 5.29 -1.44 5.51
CA PRO A 401 4.32 -1.25 6.58
C PRO A 401 2.89 -1.26 6.04
N ILE A 402 2.01 -2.01 6.73
CA ILE A 402 0.60 -2.19 6.36
C ILE A 402 -0.15 -0.87 6.19
N GLN A 403 0.24 0.16 6.95
CA GLN A 403 -0.38 1.48 6.92
C GLN A 403 -0.21 2.21 5.59
N TYR A 404 0.80 1.84 4.79
CA TYR A 404 1.15 2.55 3.55
C TYR A 404 1.23 1.64 2.33
N LEU A 405 1.76 0.43 2.46
CA LEU A 405 2.21 -0.40 1.35
C LEU A 405 1.45 -1.71 1.16
N TYR A 406 0.42 -1.99 1.96
CA TYR A 406 -0.52 -3.07 1.70
C TYR A 406 -1.65 -2.58 0.80
N PHE A 407 -1.52 -2.79 -0.49
CA PHE A 407 -2.48 -2.33 -1.51
C PHE A 407 -3.83 -3.08 -1.45
N SER A 408 -3.88 -4.18 -0.75
CA SER A 408 -5.09 -4.94 -0.44
C SER A 408 -5.87 -4.40 0.77
N ASN A 409 -5.30 -3.49 1.56
CA ASN A 409 -5.94 -3.02 2.78
C ASN A 409 -7.27 -2.30 2.49
N PRO A 410 -8.43 -2.83 2.96
CA PRO A 410 -9.75 -2.28 2.63
C PRO A 410 -9.92 -0.83 3.11
N THR A 411 -9.34 -0.49 4.24
CA THR A 411 -9.40 0.86 4.81
C THR A 411 -8.81 1.89 3.86
N TYR A 412 -7.63 1.59 3.30
CA TYR A 412 -6.93 2.52 2.42
C TYR A 412 -7.42 2.46 0.97
N ASN A 413 -8.04 1.35 0.57
CA ASN A 413 -8.70 1.24 -0.73
C ASN A 413 -9.93 2.14 -0.85
N ARG A 414 -10.53 2.58 0.26
CA ARG A 414 -11.63 3.53 0.29
C ARG A 414 -11.18 4.98 0.10
N ILE A 415 -9.89 5.28 0.22
CA ILE A 415 -9.35 6.61 -0.06
C ILE A 415 -9.39 6.82 -1.57
N LYS A 416 -10.11 7.87 -2.01
CA LYS A 416 -10.37 8.13 -3.44
C LYS A 416 -9.35 9.05 -4.09
N GLY A 417 -9.26 8.93 -5.40
CA GLY A 417 -8.53 9.86 -6.25
C GLY A 417 -7.03 9.93 -5.94
N THR A 418 -6.47 11.11 -6.10
CA THR A 418 -5.04 11.35 -5.89
C THR A 418 -4.58 11.19 -4.45
N LYS A 419 -5.49 11.27 -3.48
CA LYS A 419 -5.17 11.05 -2.06
C LYS A 419 -4.67 9.61 -1.80
N SER A 420 -5.16 8.63 -2.56
CA SER A 420 -4.70 7.24 -2.48
C SER A 420 -3.23 7.10 -2.92
N LEU A 421 -2.81 7.88 -3.90
CA LEU A 421 -1.41 7.95 -4.37
C LEU A 421 -0.54 8.70 -3.36
N GLY A 422 -1.04 9.81 -2.83
CA GLY A 422 -0.33 10.63 -1.84
C GLY A 422 0.06 9.84 -0.61
N ARG A 423 -0.79 8.94 -0.14
CA ARG A 423 -0.48 8.08 1.00
C ARG A 423 0.75 7.21 0.76
N VAL A 424 0.84 6.57 -0.40
CA VAL A 424 2.04 5.77 -0.77
C VAL A 424 3.25 6.69 -0.97
N TYR A 425 3.06 7.79 -1.70
CA TYR A 425 4.13 8.70 -2.07
C TYR A 425 4.81 9.39 -0.89
N THR A 426 4.07 9.66 0.18
CA THR A 426 4.59 10.31 1.39
C THR A 426 5.33 9.37 2.33
N PHE A 427 5.26 8.06 2.12
CA PHE A 427 5.99 7.11 2.95
C PHE A 427 7.50 7.25 2.72
N GLU A 428 8.25 7.46 3.82
CA GLU A 428 9.72 7.50 3.82
C GLU A 428 10.24 6.20 4.42
N PRO A 429 10.89 5.32 3.61
CA PRO A 429 11.38 4.03 4.11
C PRO A 429 12.46 4.12 5.18
N VAL A 430 13.31 5.15 5.14
CA VAL A 430 14.40 5.34 6.10
C VAL A 430 13.95 6.30 7.20
N SER A 431 13.71 5.78 8.39
CA SER A 431 13.30 6.59 9.54
C SER A 431 14.42 7.54 9.99
N ASN A 432 14.05 8.77 10.33
CA ASN A 432 14.96 9.73 10.93
C ASN A 432 15.37 9.39 12.39
N GLU A 433 14.70 8.40 13.01
CA GLU A 433 15.10 7.86 14.31
C GLU A 433 16.40 7.05 14.24
N LEU A 434 16.78 6.58 13.05
CA LEU A 434 18.01 5.83 12.82
C LEU A 434 19.23 6.75 12.79
N ALA A 435 20.30 6.33 13.48
CA ALA A 435 21.61 6.93 13.34
C ALA A 435 22.13 6.76 11.90
N GLU A 436 23.04 7.62 11.46
CA GLU A 436 23.48 7.63 10.06
C GLU A 436 24.13 6.30 9.63
N ASP A 437 24.91 5.67 10.51
CA ASP A 437 25.55 4.38 10.29
C ASP A 437 24.58 3.19 10.31
N GLU A 438 23.37 3.36 10.88
CA GLU A 438 22.31 2.35 10.90
C GLU A 438 21.45 2.37 9.63
N ARG A 439 21.32 3.55 8.98
CA ARG A 439 20.43 3.76 7.81
C ARG A 439 20.74 2.84 6.63
N LYS A 440 22.00 2.47 6.45
CA LYS A 440 22.43 1.54 5.39
C LYS A 440 21.79 0.16 5.46
N TYR A 441 21.28 -0.24 6.62
CA TYR A 441 20.59 -1.52 6.81
C TYR A 441 19.16 -1.52 6.27
N ILE A 442 18.57 -0.36 6.01
CA ILE A 442 17.31 -0.28 5.26
C ILE A 442 17.67 -0.39 3.79
N ILE A 443 17.58 -1.61 3.25
CA ILE A 443 18.05 -1.91 1.89
C ILE A 443 17.02 -1.60 0.80
N GLY A 444 15.77 -1.37 1.19
CA GLY A 444 14.70 -1.03 0.26
C GLY A 444 13.31 -1.12 0.85
N THR A 445 12.34 -1.07 -0.03
CA THR A 445 10.93 -1.11 0.32
C THR A 445 10.13 -1.90 -0.71
N GLN A 446 8.94 -2.33 -0.31
CA GLN A 446 8.11 -3.26 -1.07
C GLN A 446 6.63 -2.95 -0.89
N GLY A 447 5.85 -3.03 -1.98
CA GLY A 447 4.40 -3.09 -1.92
C GLY A 447 3.92 -4.54 -1.84
N CYS A 448 2.78 -4.75 -1.17
CA CYS A 448 2.17 -6.07 -1.07
C CYS A 448 0.72 -6.05 -1.53
N ILE A 449 0.33 -7.10 -2.24
CA ILE A 449 -1.07 -7.40 -2.56
C ILE A 449 -1.46 -8.77 -2.03
N TRP A 450 -2.23 -8.77 -0.94
CA TRP A 450 -2.85 -9.95 -0.37
C TRP A 450 -4.18 -10.21 -1.07
N THR A 451 -4.57 -11.47 -1.26
CA THR A 451 -5.64 -11.80 -2.19
C THR A 451 -6.90 -12.39 -1.55
N GLU A 452 -7.11 -12.20 -0.24
CA GLU A 452 -8.35 -12.61 0.44
C GLU A 452 -9.59 -12.07 -0.30
N TRP A 453 -9.54 -10.81 -0.70
CA TRP A 453 -10.63 -10.10 -1.39
C TRP A 453 -10.29 -9.70 -2.82
N THR A 454 -9.21 -10.26 -3.37
CA THR A 454 -8.72 -10.01 -4.72
C THR A 454 -8.83 -11.27 -5.55
N ARG A 455 -9.98 -11.47 -6.20
CA ARG A 455 -10.32 -12.73 -6.85
C ARG A 455 -9.83 -12.86 -8.28
N ASP A 456 -9.67 -11.75 -8.95
CA ASP A 456 -9.41 -11.67 -10.40
C ASP A 456 -8.46 -10.53 -10.77
N SER A 457 -8.08 -10.49 -12.03
CA SER A 457 -7.19 -9.49 -12.58
C SER A 457 -7.76 -8.08 -12.53
N LEU A 458 -9.08 -7.91 -12.71
CA LEU A 458 -9.73 -6.59 -12.61
C LEU A 458 -9.53 -5.98 -11.23
N LYS A 459 -9.82 -6.74 -10.19
CA LYS A 459 -9.64 -6.30 -8.81
C LYS A 459 -8.17 -6.08 -8.48
N MET A 460 -7.29 -6.97 -8.93
CA MET A 460 -5.85 -6.86 -8.76
C MET A 460 -5.35 -5.53 -9.33
N GLU A 461 -5.58 -5.26 -10.60
CA GLU A 461 -5.09 -4.06 -11.30
C GLU A 461 -5.69 -2.78 -10.73
N TRP A 462 -6.97 -2.81 -10.35
CA TRP A 462 -7.61 -1.69 -9.66
C TRP A 462 -6.93 -1.36 -8.33
N GLN A 463 -6.50 -2.37 -7.58
CA GLN A 463 -5.84 -2.16 -6.29
C GLN A 463 -4.38 -1.72 -6.42
N ILE A 464 -3.65 -2.22 -7.43
CA ILE A 464 -2.22 -1.96 -7.55
C ILE A 464 -1.87 -0.76 -8.45
N LEU A 465 -2.72 -0.42 -9.43
CA LEU A 465 -2.47 0.66 -10.37
C LEU A 465 -3.44 1.84 -10.15
N PRO A 466 -2.97 3.08 -10.16
CA PRO A 466 -1.60 3.55 -10.37
C PRO A 466 -0.73 3.68 -9.10
N ARG A 467 -1.13 3.11 -7.94
CA ARG A 467 -0.33 3.20 -6.71
C ARG A 467 1.08 2.61 -6.85
N MET A 468 1.25 1.63 -7.73
CA MET A 468 2.58 1.10 -8.08
C MET A 468 3.49 2.18 -8.67
N ALA A 469 2.94 3.17 -9.37
CA ALA A 469 3.71 4.31 -9.86
C ALA A 469 4.28 5.16 -8.71
N ALA A 470 3.47 5.44 -7.70
CA ALA A 470 3.93 6.12 -6.49
C ALA A 470 4.97 5.31 -5.73
N LEU A 471 4.76 4.00 -5.61
CA LEU A 471 5.73 3.07 -5.03
C LEU A 471 7.06 3.12 -5.78
N SER A 472 7.05 3.07 -7.11
CA SER A 472 8.26 3.09 -7.93
C SER A 472 9.10 4.34 -7.66
N GLU A 473 8.47 5.48 -7.44
CA GLU A 473 9.18 6.74 -7.18
C GLU A 473 9.79 6.80 -5.78
N ILE A 474 9.13 6.23 -4.76
CA ILE A 474 9.77 6.14 -3.42
C ILE A 474 10.88 5.10 -3.37
N GLN A 475 10.88 4.12 -4.27
CA GLN A 475 11.93 3.10 -4.37
C GLN A 475 13.14 3.58 -5.17
N TRP A 476 12.91 4.39 -6.18
CA TRP A 476 13.92 4.78 -7.17
C TRP A 476 14.50 6.17 -6.93
N THR A 477 13.65 7.16 -6.64
CA THR A 477 14.02 8.58 -6.64
C THR A 477 14.51 9.03 -5.26
N GLU A 478 15.63 9.76 -5.23
CA GLU A 478 16.15 10.36 -3.99
C GLU A 478 15.12 11.31 -3.36
N PRO A 479 15.01 11.36 -2.01
CA PRO A 479 14.03 12.20 -1.33
C PRO A 479 14.08 13.68 -1.72
N SER A 480 15.28 14.21 -1.98
CA SER A 480 15.49 15.60 -2.40
C SER A 480 14.92 15.93 -3.78
N HIS A 481 14.69 14.93 -4.62
CA HIS A 481 14.12 15.06 -5.97
C HIS A 481 12.65 14.68 -6.03
N LYS A 482 12.06 14.20 -4.94
CA LYS A 482 10.64 13.85 -4.87
C LYS A 482 9.79 15.10 -4.74
N ASN A 483 8.77 15.20 -5.59
CA ASN A 483 7.75 16.24 -5.53
C ASN A 483 6.43 15.68 -6.03
N PHE A 484 5.41 15.65 -5.18
CA PHE A 484 4.13 15.03 -5.49
C PHE A 484 3.37 15.75 -6.59
N ASP A 485 3.41 17.10 -6.62
CA ASP A 485 2.76 17.86 -7.69
C ASP A 485 3.42 17.60 -9.04
N SER A 486 4.75 17.51 -9.07
CA SER A 486 5.50 17.08 -10.26
C SER A 486 5.16 15.65 -10.67
N PHE A 487 5.02 14.74 -9.71
CA PHE A 487 4.59 13.36 -9.97
C PHE A 487 3.22 13.33 -10.64
N LEU A 488 2.24 14.05 -10.11
CA LEU A 488 0.90 14.13 -10.69
C LEU A 488 0.91 14.68 -12.12
N LYS A 489 1.76 15.67 -12.43
CA LYS A 489 1.92 16.22 -13.80
C LYS A 489 2.54 15.23 -14.77
N ARG A 490 3.35 14.28 -14.31
CA ARG A 490 3.97 13.24 -15.14
C ARG A 490 3.09 12.00 -15.30
N LEU A 491 2.15 11.79 -14.38
CA LEU A 491 1.29 10.62 -14.33
C LEU A 491 0.44 10.38 -15.61
N PRO A 492 -0.13 11.41 -16.26
CA PRO A 492 -0.94 11.20 -17.48
C PRO A 492 -0.24 10.41 -18.58
N ALA A 493 1.06 10.60 -18.76
CA ALA A 493 1.84 9.85 -19.76
C ALA A 493 1.90 8.35 -19.43
N LEU A 494 2.07 8.01 -18.17
CA LEU A 494 2.08 6.61 -17.72
C LEU A 494 0.68 5.97 -17.79
N LEU A 495 -0.37 6.71 -17.43
CA LEU A 495 -1.76 6.25 -17.54
C LEU A 495 -2.15 5.98 -19.00
N ALA A 496 -1.61 6.73 -19.95
CA ALA A 496 -1.80 6.46 -21.36
C ALA A 496 -1.20 5.10 -21.75
N ILE A 497 -0.03 4.73 -21.22
CA ILE A 497 0.57 3.40 -21.42
C ILE A 497 -0.32 2.31 -20.78
N TYR A 498 -0.85 2.53 -19.59
CA TYR A 498 -1.76 1.57 -18.95
C TYR A 498 -3.00 1.30 -19.82
N ARG A 499 -3.59 2.37 -20.33
CA ARG A 499 -4.75 2.29 -21.24
C ARG A 499 -4.43 1.53 -22.51
N ASP A 500 -3.26 1.80 -23.06
CA ASP A 500 -2.75 1.15 -24.26
C ASP A 500 -2.55 -0.35 -24.08
N ARG A 501 -2.07 -0.77 -22.92
CA ARG A 501 -1.88 -2.16 -22.54
C ARG A 501 -3.15 -2.84 -22.05
N GLY A 502 -4.27 -2.11 -21.91
CA GLY A 502 -5.54 -2.64 -21.46
C GLY A 502 -5.58 -2.96 -19.96
N TYR A 503 -4.82 -2.26 -19.15
CA TYR A 503 -4.86 -2.44 -17.70
C TYR A 503 -6.10 -1.80 -17.07
N ASP A 504 -6.71 -2.50 -16.12
CA ASP A 504 -7.93 -2.08 -15.41
C ASP A 504 -7.59 -1.27 -14.14
N PHE A 505 -6.83 -0.20 -14.31
CA PHE A 505 -6.41 0.66 -13.20
C PHE A 505 -7.56 1.51 -12.63
N ARG A 506 -7.37 2.06 -11.45
CA ARG A 506 -8.36 2.91 -10.78
C ARG A 506 -8.72 4.14 -11.61
N GLN A 507 -9.98 4.26 -11.99
CA GLN A 507 -10.48 5.38 -12.79
C GLN A 507 -10.83 6.61 -11.94
N ASP A 508 -11.02 6.47 -10.62
CA ASP A 508 -11.31 7.59 -9.73
C ASP A 508 -10.18 8.63 -9.63
N ILE A 509 -9.02 8.30 -10.17
CA ILE A 509 -7.91 9.25 -10.36
C ILE A 509 -8.31 10.44 -11.26
N TYR A 510 -9.27 10.24 -12.15
CA TYR A 510 -9.77 11.27 -13.06
C TYR A 510 -10.86 12.15 -12.45
N ASP A 511 -11.35 11.81 -11.26
CA ASP A 511 -12.44 12.53 -10.61
C ASP A 511 -11.94 13.87 -10.03
N VAL A 512 -12.89 14.76 -9.81
CA VAL A 512 -12.60 16.06 -9.18
C VAL A 512 -12.34 15.86 -7.68
N ASN A 513 -11.22 16.37 -7.19
CA ASN A 513 -10.99 16.52 -5.77
C ASN A 513 -11.69 17.79 -5.28
N ILE A 514 -12.57 17.63 -4.29
CA ILE A 514 -13.27 18.74 -3.64
C ILE A 514 -12.56 19.02 -2.31
N ASP A 515 -11.92 20.17 -2.21
CA ASP A 515 -11.29 20.66 -0.99
C ASP A 515 -12.19 21.69 -0.33
N ILE A 516 -12.52 21.43 0.94
CA ILE A 516 -13.33 22.35 1.76
C ILE A 516 -12.44 22.83 2.90
N VAL A 517 -12.16 24.13 2.88
CA VAL A 517 -11.27 24.77 3.85
C VAL A 517 -12.11 25.74 4.67
N PRO A 518 -12.21 25.55 5.99
CA PRO A 518 -12.85 26.52 6.87
C PRO A 518 -12.13 27.87 6.83
N ALA A 519 -12.92 28.94 6.79
CA ALA A 519 -12.48 30.31 7.04
C ALA A 519 -13.17 30.81 8.32
N PRO A 520 -12.67 30.40 9.51
CA PRO A 520 -13.41 30.59 10.77
C PRO A 520 -13.66 32.04 11.14
N ASP A 521 -12.72 32.94 10.83
CA ASP A 521 -12.86 34.39 11.13
C ASP A 521 -13.99 35.05 10.32
N GLU A 522 -14.36 34.43 9.20
CA GLU A 522 -15.45 34.89 8.34
C GLU A 522 -16.72 34.05 8.52
N GLY A 523 -16.64 32.91 9.23
CA GLY A 523 -17.77 31.98 9.38
C GLY A 523 -18.18 31.30 8.05
N LYS A 524 -17.25 31.10 7.14
CA LYS A 524 -17.50 30.60 5.80
C LYS A 524 -16.64 29.38 5.47
N ALA A 525 -17.10 28.62 4.50
CA ALA A 525 -16.29 27.60 3.84
C ALA A 525 -15.73 28.14 2.52
N ARG A 526 -14.50 27.79 2.22
CA ARG A 526 -13.88 27.98 0.90
C ARG A 526 -13.81 26.63 0.21
N ILE A 527 -14.42 26.53 -0.97
CA ILE A 527 -14.45 25.31 -1.78
C ILE A 527 -13.48 25.49 -2.95
N ALA A 528 -12.52 24.61 -3.07
CA ALA A 528 -11.60 24.52 -4.20
C ALA A 528 -11.77 23.18 -4.91
N PHE A 529 -11.76 23.19 -6.24
CA PHE A 529 -11.79 22.01 -7.07
C PHE A 529 -10.44 21.80 -7.74
N GLN A 530 -9.98 20.56 -7.82
CA GLN A 530 -8.74 20.22 -8.47
C GLN A 530 -8.85 18.90 -9.23
N THR A 531 -8.14 18.81 -10.34
CA THR A 531 -7.83 17.56 -11.03
C THR A 531 -6.31 17.42 -11.15
N PHE A 532 -5.83 16.19 -11.30
CA PHE A 532 -4.38 15.95 -11.37
C PHE A 532 -3.74 16.41 -12.69
N ASP A 533 -4.55 16.66 -13.73
CA ASP A 533 -4.14 16.99 -15.11
C ASP A 533 -4.69 18.33 -15.59
N ASP A 534 -5.11 19.19 -14.69
CA ASP A 534 -5.69 20.51 -14.95
C ASP A 534 -6.88 20.47 -15.96
N ALA A 535 -7.69 19.42 -15.89
CA ALA A 535 -8.89 19.30 -16.71
C ALA A 535 -9.93 20.37 -16.41
N GLU A 536 -10.76 20.71 -17.40
CA GLU A 536 -11.88 21.62 -17.23
C GLU A 536 -12.91 21.06 -16.24
N ILE A 537 -13.31 21.86 -15.24
CA ILE A 537 -14.23 21.45 -14.17
C ILE A 537 -15.52 22.22 -14.25
N HIS A 538 -16.65 21.49 -14.30
CA HIS A 538 -18.00 22.03 -14.18
C HIS A 538 -18.65 21.60 -12.88
N TYR A 539 -19.44 22.47 -12.26
CA TYR A 539 -19.99 22.19 -10.92
C TYR A 539 -21.40 22.74 -10.72
N THR A 540 -22.06 22.23 -9.69
CA THR A 540 -23.32 22.77 -9.15
C THR A 540 -23.24 22.86 -7.62
N LEU A 541 -24.04 23.73 -7.03
CA LEU A 541 -24.09 23.92 -5.57
C LEU A 541 -25.50 23.63 -4.99
N ASP A 542 -26.45 23.23 -5.82
CA ASP A 542 -27.84 22.98 -5.47
C ASP A 542 -28.20 21.47 -5.50
N GLY A 543 -27.22 20.61 -5.72
CA GLY A 543 -27.41 19.17 -5.82
C GLY A 543 -27.89 18.69 -7.19
N SER A 544 -28.04 19.57 -8.17
CA SER A 544 -28.31 19.16 -9.56
C SER A 544 -27.07 18.48 -10.15
N VAL A 545 -27.30 17.55 -11.09
CA VAL A 545 -26.22 16.85 -11.79
C VAL A 545 -25.51 17.83 -12.74
N PRO A 546 -24.19 18.05 -12.57
CA PRO A 546 -23.46 18.94 -13.45
C PRO A 546 -23.25 18.33 -14.84
N ASP A 547 -23.23 19.19 -15.86
CA ASP A 547 -22.89 18.88 -17.22
C ASP A 547 -22.00 19.98 -17.83
N VAL A 548 -21.69 19.89 -19.12
CA VAL A 548 -20.87 20.90 -19.83
C VAL A 548 -21.51 22.28 -19.95
N GLN A 549 -22.78 22.43 -19.62
CA GLN A 549 -23.49 23.72 -19.57
C GLN A 549 -23.51 24.30 -18.15
N SER A 550 -23.14 23.50 -17.15
CA SER A 550 -23.03 23.95 -15.77
C SER A 550 -21.89 24.96 -15.62
N PRO A 551 -21.90 25.79 -14.56
CA PRO A 551 -20.83 26.76 -14.32
C PRO A 551 -19.43 26.16 -14.41
N LEU A 552 -18.55 26.86 -15.11
CA LEU A 552 -17.13 26.52 -15.19
C LEU A 552 -16.42 27.01 -13.93
N TYR A 553 -15.64 26.15 -13.31
CA TYR A 553 -14.82 26.51 -12.16
C TYR A 553 -13.59 27.32 -12.62
N THR A 554 -13.45 28.51 -12.05
CA THR A 554 -12.33 29.42 -12.35
C THR A 554 -11.60 29.89 -11.10
N ASP A 555 -12.27 29.91 -9.95
CA ASP A 555 -11.69 30.38 -8.69
C ASP A 555 -12.47 29.80 -7.48
N THR A 556 -11.85 29.90 -6.32
CA THR A 556 -12.39 29.44 -5.04
C THR A 556 -13.79 30.01 -4.75
N ILE A 557 -14.70 29.14 -4.33
CA ILE A 557 -16.10 29.48 -4.04
C ILE A 557 -16.25 29.62 -2.51
N GLN A 558 -16.94 30.65 -2.07
CA GLN A 558 -17.29 30.87 -0.66
C GLN A 558 -18.76 30.54 -0.41
N VAL A 559 -19.02 29.77 0.66
CA VAL A 559 -20.35 29.41 1.10
C VAL A 559 -20.51 29.63 2.61
N ASP A 560 -21.72 30.02 3.05
CA ASP A 560 -22.06 30.28 4.45
C ASP A 560 -23.40 29.64 4.87
N LYS A 561 -23.91 28.74 4.07
CA LYS A 561 -25.17 28.02 4.28
C LYS A 561 -25.09 26.61 3.71
N ASP A 562 -26.06 25.76 4.02
CA ASP A 562 -26.19 24.41 3.48
C ASP A 562 -26.00 24.38 1.97
N VAL A 563 -25.20 23.48 1.51
CA VAL A 563 -24.84 23.32 0.10
C VAL A 563 -24.63 21.86 -0.26
N ILE A 564 -25.13 21.47 -1.41
CA ILE A 564 -24.86 20.15 -2.03
C ILE A 564 -24.00 20.41 -3.25
N ILE A 565 -22.73 20.10 -3.13
CA ILE A 565 -21.71 20.33 -4.14
C ILE A 565 -21.63 19.10 -5.02
N GLN A 566 -21.72 19.28 -6.34
CA GLN A 566 -21.37 18.24 -7.31
C GLN A 566 -20.43 18.80 -8.37
N ALA A 567 -19.44 18.03 -8.78
CA ALA A 567 -18.46 18.45 -9.77
C ALA A 567 -18.06 17.30 -10.70
N ILE A 568 -17.81 17.64 -11.95
CA ILE A 568 -17.24 16.74 -12.97
C ILE A 568 -16.03 17.39 -13.63
N ALA A 569 -15.08 16.56 -14.04
CA ALA A 569 -13.98 16.96 -14.92
C ALA A 569 -14.30 16.53 -16.35
N VAL A 570 -14.11 17.42 -17.30
CA VAL A 570 -14.40 17.19 -18.72
C VAL A 570 -13.10 17.09 -19.50
N ARG A 571 -12.95 16.03 -20.28
CA ARG A 571 -11.79 15.73 -21.12
C ARG A 571 -12.27 15.29 -22.51
N PRO A 572 -11.37 15.27 -23.52
CA PRO A 572 -11.76 14.78 -24.86
C PRO A 572 -12.33 13.35 -24.87
N GLN A 573 -11.95 12.53 -23.88
CA GLN A 573 -12.42 11.15 -23.75
C GLN A 573 -13.79 11.03 -23.06
N GLY A 574 -14.30 12.11 -22.48
CA GLY A 574 -15.57 12.17 -21.76
C GLY A 574 -15.45 12.82 -20.38
N ALA A 575 -16.55 12.85 -19.68
CA ALA A 575 -16.64 13.37 -18.31
C ALA A 575 -16.22 12.31 -17.28
N SER A 576 -15.64 12.76 -16.17
CA SER A 576 -15.37 11.94 -14.99
C SER A 576 -16.66 11.48 -14.31
N GLN A 577 -16.52 10.62 -13.30
CA GLN A 577 -17.62 10.39 -12.36
C GLN A 577 -17.92 11.67 -11.57
N ILE A 578 -19.13 11.77 -11.02
CA ILE A 578 -19.52 12.91 -10.21
C ILE A 578 -18.84 12.80 -8.85
N SER A 579 -18.08 13.82 -8.50
CA SER A 579 -17.64 14.04 -7.11
C SER A 579 -18.70 14.83 -6.36
N LYS A 580 -19.06 14.38 -5.17
CA LYS A 580 -20.14 14.98 -4.38
C LYS A 580 -19.68 15.22 -2.94
N GLU A 581 -20.03 16.39 -2.39
CA GLU A 581 -19.91 16.72 -0.96
C GLU A 581 -21.14 17.49 -0.51
N GLU A 582 -21.49 17.35 0.75
CA GLU A 582 -22.58 18.09 1.38
C GLU A 582 -22.04 18.80 2.63
N ILE A 583 -22.29 20.10 2.73
CA ILE A 583 -21.94 20.89 3.93
C ILE A 583 -23.24 21.24 4.62
N HIS A 584 -23.34 20.87 5.89
CA HIS A 584 -24.49 21.21 6.75
C HIS A 584 -24.07 22.25 7.76
N PHE A 585 -24.76 23.41 7.74
CA PHE A 585 -24.45 24.52 8.62
C PHE A 585 -25.34 24.51 9.86
N ASN A 586 -24.75 24.73 11.01
CA ASN A 586 -25.36 25.09 12.27
C ASN A 586 -24.60 26.27 12.87
N ALA A 587 -24.96 26.74 14.04
CA ALA A 587 -24.30 27.91 14.62
C ALA A 587 -22.82 27.75 14.91
N ALA A 588 -22.32 26.48 15.06
CA ALA A 588 -20.93 26.18 15.29
C ALA A 588 -20.13 26.02 13.99
N THR A 589 -20.79 25.74 12.87
CA THR A 589 -20.12 25.42 11.62
C THR A 589 -19.28 26.58 11.12
N MET A 590 -18.04 26.29 10.70
CA MET A 590 -17.05 27.27 10.24
C MET A 590 -16.77 28.37 11.28
N ARG A 591 -16.78 28.03 12.55
CA ARG A 591 -16.47 28.96 13.65
C ARG A 591 -15.12 28.65 14.27
N PRO A 592 -14.44 29.64 14.88
CA PRO A 592 -13.19 29.36 15.61
C PRO A 592 -13.43 28.36 16.74
N VAL A 593 -12.58 27.35 16.80
CA VAL A 593 -12.63 26.27 17.80
C VAL A 593 -11.26 26.06 18.41
N THR A 594 -11.21 25.95 19.73
CA THR A 594 -10.00 25.64 20.49
C THR A 594 -10.14 24.26 21.12
N LEU A 595 -9.18 23.36 20.83
CA LEU A 595 -9.06 22.08 21.51
C LEU A 595 -8.40 22.31 22.88
N ASN A 596 -9.12 22.03 23.96
CA ASN A 596 -8.59 22.10 25.32
C ASN A 596 -7.94 20.77 25.75
N THR A 597 -8.23 19.69 25.02
CA THR A 597 -7.59 18.37 25.18
C THR A 597 -6.92 17.95 23.88
N ILE A 598 -5.82 17.23 23.98
CA ILE A 598 -5.02 16.80 22.84
C ILE A 598 -5.60 15.50 22.28
N PRO A 599 -5.99 15.43 21.01
CA PRO A 599 -6.40 14.20 20.39
C PRO A 599 -5.23 13.23 20.22
N HIS A 600 -5.53 11.97 19.95
CA HIS A 600 -4.51 10.96 19.69
C HIS A 600 -3.70 11.32 18.44
N LYS A 601 -2.38 11.23 18.52
CA LYS A 601 -1.43 11.68 17.47
C LYS A 601 -1.72 11.13 16.05
N SER A 602 -2.27 9.93 15.96
CA SER A 602 -2.62 9.30 14.67
C SER A 602 -3.96 9.76 14.10
N TYR A 603 -4.76 10.49 14.88
CA TYR A 603 -6.14 10.87 14.55
C TYR A 603 -6.42 12.35 14.83
N THR A 604 -5.45 13.18 14.56
CA THR A 604 -5.53 14.64 14.76
C THR A 604 -6.08 15.36 13.53
N PHE A 605 -5.81 14.82 12.34
CA PHE A 605 -6.19 15.31 11.01
C PHE A 605 -6.06 16.83 10.85
N LYS A 606 -7.20 17.55 10.70
CA LYS A 606 -7.25 19.02 10.59
C LYS A 606 -7.38 19.71 11.96
N GLY A 607 -7.15 18.97 13.06
CA GLY A 607 -7.35 19.47 14.41
C GLY A 607 -8.81 19.86 14.67
N GLY A 608 -9.03 20.94 15.42
CA GLY A 608 -10.38 21.41 15.77
C GLY A 608 -11.28 21.70 14.57
N SER A 609 -10.69 22.07 13.42
CA SER A 609 -11.46 22.34 12.19
C SER A 609 -12.24 21.12 11.71
N THR A 610 -11.81 19.91 12.02
CA THR A 610 -12.55 18.67 11.71
C THR A 610 -13.92 18.62 12.39
N LEU A 611 -14.08 19.29 13.52
CA LEU A 611 -15.30 19.27 14.33
C LEU A 611 -16.36 20.28 13.89
N ILE A 612 -15.99 21.21 13.00
CA ILE A 612 -16.85 22.36 12.64
C ILE A 612 -16.91 22.60 11.13
N ASP A 613 -16.49 21.63 10.33
CA ASP A 613 -16.44 21.79 8.87
C ASP A 613 -17.78 21.46 8.17
N GLY A 614 -18.78 21.04 8.90
CA GLY A 614 -20.10 20.69 8.38
C GLY A 614 -20.13 19.40 7.57
N LEU A 615 -19.06 18.59 7.65
CA LEU A 615 -18.86 17.37 6.87
C LEU A 615 -18.98 16.15 7.77
N TYR A 616 -20.03 15.37 7.57
CA TYR A 616 -20.20 14.11 8.28
C TYR A 616 -19.30 13.02 7.70
N GLY A 617 -18.66 12.25 8.60
CA GLY A 617 -17.81 11.14 8.23
C GLY A 617 -18.59 9.89 7.84
N ASP A 618 -17.99 9.08 7.00
CA ASP A 618 -18.38 7.68 6.77
C ASP A 618 -17.84 6.76 7.89
N MET A 619 -18.07 5.47 7.79
CA MET A 619 -17.59 4.51 8.80
C MET A 619 -16.08 4.20 8.70
N ASN A 620 -15.33 4.97 7.96
CA ASN A 620 -13.88 4.89 7.89
C ASN A 620 -13.22 6.00 8.73
N TYR A 621 -12.83 5.69 9.96
CA TYR A 621 -12.18 6.67 10.85
C TYR A 621 -10.77 7.10 10.40
N HIS A 622 -10.24 6.53 9.32
CA HIS A 622 -9.01 6.99 8.66
C HIS A 622 -9.27 7.96 7.49
N SER A 623 -10.52 8.29 7.21
CA SER A 623 -10.90 9.17 6.08
C SER A 623 -10.45 10.63 6.22
N GLY A 624 -10.03 11.05 7.41
CA GLY A 624 -9.75 12.45 7.73
C GLY A 624 -10.98 13.27 8.12
N ARG A 625 -12.15 12.61 8.30
CA ARG A 625 -13.40 13.20 8.73
C ARG A 625 -13.65 13.08 10.23
N TRP A 626 -12.85 12.32 10.94
CA TRP A 626 -13.00 12.01 12.35
C TRP A 626 -11.76 12.41 13.13
N ILE A 627 -11.95 13.03 14.29
CA ILE A 627 -10.88 13.27 15.25
C ILE A 627 -11.02 12.31 16.42
N GLY A 628 -9.93 11.68 16.86
CA GLY A 628 -9.95 10.61 17.85
C GLY A 628 -9.28 10.99 19.16
N PHE A 629 -9.95 10.67 20.27
CA PHE A 629 -9.45 10.85 21.64
C PHE A 629 -9.32 9.47 22.32
N TYR A 630 -8.18 9.17 22.90
CA TYR A 630 -7.92 7.87 23.52
C TYR A 630 -7.84 7.98 25.03
N GLY A 631 -8.89 7.48 25.71
CA GLY A 631 -9.00 7.52 27.18
C GLY A 631 -9.00 8.93 27.75
N THR A 632 -9.35 9.92 26.95
CA THR A 632 -9.38 11.35 27.29
C THR A 632 -10.67 11.95 26.72
N ASP A 633 -11.36 12.76 27.50
CA ASP A 633 -12.56 13.45 27.05
C ASP A 633 -12.26 14.48 25.95
N MET A 634 -13.17 14.62 24.99
CA MET A 634 -13.13 15.77 24.10
C MET A 634 -13.56 17.02 24.89
N ASN A 635 -12.70 18.01 24.94
CA ASN A 635 -13.01 19.31 25.57
C ASN A 635 -12.65 20.42 24.57
N VAL A 636 -13.65 21.16 24.13
CA VAL A 636 -13.48 22.21 23.12
C VAL A 636 -14.19 23.49 23.54
N THR A 637 -13.68 24.63 23.09
CA THR A 637 -14.30 25.93 23.23
C THR A 637 -14.57 26.53 21.84
N LEU A 638 -15.81 26.88 21.57
CA LEU A 638 -16.26 27.54 20.34
C LEU A 638 -16.40 29.04 20.55
N ASP A 639 -16.03 29.84 19.55
CA ASP A 639 -16.37 31.26 19.45
C ASP A 639 -17.37 31.42 18.30
N LEU A 640 -18.62 31.78 18.62
CA LEU A 640 -19.67 32.02 17.62
C LEU A 640 -19.49 33.34 16.86
N LEU A 641 -18.41 34.08 17.12
CA LEU A 641 -18.04 35.41 16.60
C LEU A 641 -18.91 36.54 17.13
N GLU A 642 -20.16 36.28 17.43
CA GLU A 642 -21.14 37.22 18.01
C GLU A 642 -22.05 36.49 19.01
N PRO A 643 -22.62 37.17 19.95
CA PRO A 643 -23.60 36.56 20.86
C PRO A 643 -24.85 36.10 20.09
N LYS A 644 -25.20 34.81 20.25
CA LYS A 644 -26.39 34.19 19.66
C LYS A 644 -27.25 33.55 20.73
N GLU A 645 -28.56 33.47 20.47
CA GLU A 645 -29.48 32.66 21.28
C GLU A 645 -29.24 31.18 20.93
N VAL A 646 -28.93 30.37 21.91
CA VAL A 646 -28.67 28.94 21.77
C VAL A 646 -29.49 28.15 22.79
N SER A 647 -29.91 26.93 22.41
CA SER A 647 -30.76 26.08 23.24
C SER A 647 -30.42 24.59 23.17
N SER A 648 -29.54 24.18 22.28
CA SER A 648 -29.09 22.80 22.20
C SER A 648 -27.67 22.68 21.68
N VAL A 649 -27.02 21.58 22.06
CA VAL A 649 -25.70 21.17 21.57
C VAL A 649 -25.74 19.68 21.23
N PHE A 650 -25.11 19.29 20.14
CA PHE A 650 -24.92 17.89 19.82
C PHE A 650 -23.45 17.56 19.45
N VAL A 651 -23.10 16.32 19.61
CA VAL A 651 -21.90 15.71 19.06
C VAL A 651 -22.28 14.47 18.24
N ASN A 652 -21.64 14.30 17.08
CA ASN A 652 -21.82 13.09 16.29
C ASN A 652 -20.60 12.19 16.50
N THR A 653 -20.82 10.96 16.96
CA THR A 653 -19.77 10.03 17.34
C THR A 653 -19.83 8.74 16.54
N MET A 654 -18.69 8.07 16.36
CA MET A 654 -18.62 6.76 15.76
C MET A 654 -18.79 5.66 16.80
N LEU A 655 -19.53 4.61 16.44
CA LEU A 655 -19.64 3.37 17.18
C LEU A 655 -19.00 2.25 16.34
N ASN A 656 -17.86 1.74 16.80
CA ASN A 656 -17.19 0.56 16.23
C ASN A 656 -16.51 -0.20 17.35
N THR A 657 -17.29 -1.01 18.05
CA THR A 657 -16.81 -1.72 19.25
C THR A 657 -15.69 -2.71 18.95
N GLY A 658 -15.57 -3.21 17.72
CA GLY A 658 -14.47 -4.10 17.32
C GLY A 658 -13.10 -3.42 17.37
N ASP A 659 -13.06 -2.12 17.10
CA ASP A 659 -11.84 -1.29 17.13
C ASP A 659 -11.73 -0.44 18.41
N ALA A 660 -12.44 -0.83 19.46
CA ALA A 660 -12.49 -0.12 20.76
C ALA A 660 -13.00 1.34 20.66
N ILE A 661 -13.84 1.64 19.64
CA ILE A 661 -14.43 2.96 19.44
C ILE A 661 -15.85 2.97 19.99
N PHE A 662 -16.02 3.79 21.03
CA PHE A 662 -17.28 3.90 21.77
C PHE A 662 -17.82 5.33 21.68
N GLY A 663 -19.12 5.48 21.65
CA GLY A 663 -19.79 6.80 21.69
C GLY A 663 -19.55 7.49 23.03
N THR A 664 -19.91 8.78 23.09
CA THR A 664 -19.80 9.54 24.34
C THR A 664 -20.72 8.95 25.42
N THR A 665 -20.26 8.99 26.66
CA THR A 665 -21.03 8.59 27.85
C THR A 665 -21.60 9.76 28.62
N GLY A 666 -21.25 10.97 28.22
CA GLY A 666 -21.79 12.18 28.83
C GLY A 666 -21.49 13.43 28.01
N LEU A 667 -22.39 14.38 28.04
CA LEU A 667 -22.24 15.66 27.36
C LEU A 667 -22.51 16.81 28.32
N LYS A 668 -21.51 17.67 28.50
CA LYS A 668 -21.58 18.86 29.36
C LYS A 668 -21.38 20.11 28.56
N VAL A 669 -22.24 21.09 28.79
CA VAL A 669 -22.24 22.38 28.05
C VAL A 669 -22.11 23.53 29.03
N GLU A 670 -21.14 24.40 28.76
CA GLU A 670 -20.93 25.64 29.48
C GLU A 670 -20.95 26.82 28.51
N VAL A 671 -21.51 27.94 28.89
CA VAL A 671 -21.63 29.12 28.05
C VAL A 671 -21.00 30.35 28.70
N SER A 672 -20.53 31.27 27.85
CA SER A 672 -19.95 32.54 28.29
C SER A 672 -20.20 33.64 27.24
N GLU A 673 -20.32 34.88 27.70
CA GLU A 673 -20.36 36.07 26.82
C GLU A 673 -18.96 36.66 26.59
N ASP A 674 -18.06 36.51 27.56
CA ASP A 674 -16.74 37.15 27.56
C ASP A 674 -15.54 36.17 27.29
N GLY A 675 -15.84 34.87 27.17
CA GLY A 675 -14.82 33.81 26.96
C GLY A 675 -13.96 33.49 28.19
N LYS A 676 -14.28 34.08 29.35
CA LYS A 676 -13.53 33.88 30.61
C LYS A 676 -14.41 33.26 31.71
N ASN A 677 -15.61 33.78 31.85
CA ASN A 677 -16.57 33.37 32.86
C ASN A 677 -17.59 32.40 32.26
N PHE A 678 -17.39 31.12 32.47
CA PHE A 678 -18.25 30.04 31.96
C PHE A 678 -19.23 29.59 33.08
N ARG A 679 -20.49 29.38 32.70
CA ARG A 679 -21.49 28.74 33.53
C ARG A 679 -22.07 27.51 32.85
N ARG A 680 -22.27 26.44 33.59
CA ARG A 680 -22.89 25.23 33.06
C ARG A 680 -24.39 25.45 32.84
N VAL A 681 -24.84 25.07 31.63
CA VAL A 681 -26.26 25.15 31.25
C VAL A 681 -26.88 23.77 31.07
N ALA A 682 -26.06 22.75 30.79
CA ALA A 682 -26.55 21.38 30.61
C ALA A 682 -25.50 20.33 31.00
N SER A 683 -25.99 19.18 31.44
CA SER A 683 -25.21 17.96 31.64
C SER A 683 -26.15 16.76 31.48
N GLU A 684 -25.82 15.83 30.60
CA GLU A 684 -26.60 14.63 30.35
C GLU A 684 -25.67 13.42 30.18
N ASP A 685 -26.08 12.27 30.75
CA ASP A 685 -25.34 11.03 30.66
C ASP A 685 -25.96 10.12 29.62
N PHE A 686 -25.13 9.39 28.87
CA PHE A 686 -25.53 8.40 27.88
C PHE A 686 -25.05 7.01 28.25
N PRO A 687 -25.81 5.96 27.92
CA PRO A 687 -25.40 4.61 28.26
C PRO A 687 -24.15 4.17 27.49
N VAL A 688 -23.32 3.35 28.12
CA VAL A 688 -22.22 2.67 27.44
C VAL A 688 -22.78 1.75 26.36
N VAL A 689 -22.13 1.71 25.21
CA VAL A 689 -22.54 0.91 24.05
C VAL A 689 -22.61 -0.57 24.41
N GLU A 690 -23.68 -1.23 24.00
CA GLU A 690 -23.91 -2.66 24.30
C GLU A 690 -23.17 -3.60 23.36
N LYS A 691 -22.93 -4.84 23.83
CA LYS A 691 -22.36 -5.89 23.00
C LYS A 691 -23.25 -6.17 21.78
N GLY A 692 -22.63 -6.27 20.60
CA GLY A 692 -23.33 -6.55 19.35
C GLY A 692 -23.88 -5.30 18.64
N THR A 693 -23.64 -4.12 19.17
CA THR A 693 -23.96 -2.87 18.45
C THR A 693 -23.25 -2.84 17.12
N LYS A 694 -24.00 -2.63 16.03
CA LYS A 694 -23.45 -2.52 14.68
C LYS A 694 -22.66 -1.22 14.53
N MET A 695 -21.65 -1.25 13.67
CA MET A 695 -20.89 -0.07 13.30
C MET A 695 -21.80 1.00 12.68
N GLN A 696 -21.83 2.19 13.29
CA GLN A 696 -22.68 3.32 12.89
C GLN A 696 -22.20 4.63 13.49
N SER A 697 -22.71 5.73 13.00
CA SER A 697 -22.62 7.02 13.70
C SER A 697 -23.81 7.21 14.64
N ARG A 698 -23.60 8.00 15.70
CA ARG A 698 -24.63 8.33 16.67
C ARG A 698 -24.57 9.81 17.04
N LYS A 699 -25.68 10.51 16.85
CA LYS A 699 -25.84 11.90 17.25
C LYS A 699 -26.38 11.94 18.67
N ASP A 700 -25.56 12.37 19.62
CA ASP A 700 -25.95 12.60 21.02
C ASP A 700 -26.14 14.10 21.25
N SER A 701 -27.27 14.49 21.82
CA SER A 701 -27.65 15.90 21.98
C SER A 701 -28.17 16.19 23.38
N VAL A 702 -27.99 17.42 23.83
CA VAL A 702 -28.52 17.94 25.06
C VAL A 702 -29.21 19.29 24.82
N SER A 703 -30.41 19.47 25.38
CA SER A 703 -31.17 20.70 25.29
C SER A 703 -31.20 21.44 26.63
N PHE A 704 -31.32 22.74 26.57
CA PHE A 704 -31.37 23.62 27.73
C PHE A 704 -32.21 24.86 27.40
N ASP A 705 -32.56 25.65 28.44
CA ASP A 705 -33.30 26.92 28.24
C ASP A 705 -32.49 27.87 27.34
N LYS A 706 -33.18 28.57 26.48
CA LYS A 706 -32.56 29.57 25.61
C LYS A 706 -31.68 30.52 26.39
N VAL A 707 -30.46 30.66 25.96
CA VAL A 707 -29.47 31.54 26.56
C VAL A 707 -28.66 32.25 25.48
N LYS A 708 -28.37 33.51 25.72
CA LYS A 708 -27.49 34.28 24.84
C LYS A 708 -26.04 34.03 25.21
N ALA A 709 -25.24 33.57 24.24
CA ALA A 709 -23.82 33.25 24.45
C ALA A 709 -23.03 33.52 23.18
N ARG A 710 -21.77 33.92 23.33
CA ARG A 710 -20.78 33.95 22.25
C ARG A 710 -19.84 32.73 22.31
N TYR A 711 -19.46 32.35 23.50
CA TYR A 711 -18.52 31.23 23.68
C TYR A 711 -19.24 30.04 24.29
N ILE A 712 -18.98 28.86 23.73
CA ILE A 712 -19.58 27.62 24.18
C ILE A 712 -18.46 26.61 24.39
N LYS A 713 -18.38 26.07 25.61
CA LYS A 713 -17.50 24.97 25.95
C LYS A 713 -18.30 23.69 25.97
N ILE A 714 -17.79 22.69 25.25
CA ILE A 714 -18.39 21.35 25.10
C ILE A 714 -17.44 20.31 25.59
N ILE A 715 -17.89 19.45 26.50
CA ILE A 715 -17.15 18.32 27.02
C ILE A 715 -17.94 17.06 26.68
N ALA A 716 -17.37 16.20 25.81
CA ALA A 716 -17.90 14.87 25.52
C ALA A 716 -17.04 13.83 26.22
N GLU A 717 -17.66 13.09 27.12
CA GLU A 717 -16.96 12.13 28.00
C GLU A 717 -16.69 10.82 27.25
N VAL A 718 -15.44 10.35 27.31
CA VAL A 718 -15.03 9.06 26.76
C VAL A 718 -15.49 7.93 27.68
N THR A 719 -15.76 6.75 27.12
CA THR A 719 -15.96 5.54 27.91
C THR A 719 -14.69 5.26 28.72
N PRO A 720 -14.73 5.26 30.06
CA PRO A 720 -13.51 5.23 30.87
C PRO A 720 -12.67 3.96 30.69
N LYS A 721 -13.35 2.82 30.57
CA LYS A 721 -12.75 1.50 30.38
C LYS A 721 -13.64 0.64 29.49
N LEU A 722 -13.01 -0.17 28.65
CA LEU A 722 -13.71 -1.14 27.83
C LEU A 722 -14.45 -2.17 28.70
N PRO A 723 -15.72 -2.51 28.36
CA PRO A 723 -16.55 -3.44 29.16
C PRO A 723 -15.95 -4.85 29.25
N ALA A 724 -16.41 -5.62 30.23
CA ALA A 724 -15.96 -6.98 30.45
C ALA A 724 -16.19 -7.94 29.26
N TRP A 725 -17.15 -7.65 28.41
CA TRP A 725 -17.45 -8.46 27.23
C TRP A 725 -16.55 -8.13 26.02
N HIS A 726 -15.75 -7.07 26.09
CA HIS A 726 -14.85 -6.68 24.99
C HIS A 726 -13.62 -7.60 24.95
N SER A 727 -12.98 -7.72 23.79
CA SER A 727 -11.74 -8.51 23.61
C SER A 727 -10.55 -7.98 24.43
N MET A 728 -10.59 -6.70 24.82
CA MET A 728 -9.58 -6.04 25.65
C MET A 728 -10.23 -5.37 26.88
N PRO A 729 -10.83 -6.14 27.80
CA PRO A 729 -11.58 -5.59 28.91
C PRO A 729 -10.68 -4.77 29.85
N GLY A 730 -11.17 -3.62 30.30
CA GLY A 730 -10.44 -2.74 31.22
C GLY A 730 -9.44 -1.79 30.58
N GLU A 731 -9.12 -1.96 29.31
CA GLU A 731 -8.30 -1.01 28.54
C GLU A 731 -9.07 0.30 28.24
N LYS A 732 -8.35 1.32 27.80
CA LYS A 732 -8.94 2.59 27.42
C LYS A 732 -9.73 2.47 26.13
N ALA A 733 -10.83 3.22 26.01
CA ALA A 733 -11.61 3.33 24.78
C ALA A 733 -11.20 4.55 23.95
N PHE A 734 -11.49 4.51 22.65
CA PHE A 734 -11.49 5.67 21.77
C PHE A 734 -12.85 6.36 21.73
N LEU A 735 -12.83 7.70 21.66
CA LEU A 735 -13.95 8.54 21.28
C LEU A 735 -13.61 9.22 19.96
N PHE A 736 -14.35 8.91 18.91
CA PHE A 736 -14.23 9.57 17.60
C PHE A 736 -15.40 10.49 17.35
N VAL A 737 -15.10 11.74 17.02
CA VAL A 737 -16.10 12.79 16.73
C VAL A 737 -15.79 13.37 15.36
N ASP A 738 -16.81 13.54 14.52
CA ASP A 738 -16.70 14.22 13.22
C ASP A 738 -17.27 15.63 13.26
N GLU A 739 -18.38 15.84 13.97
CA GLU A 739 -19.09 17.12 13.98
C GLU A 739 -19.63 17.45 15.37
N ILE A 740 -19.54 18.71 15.71
CA ILE A 740 -20.25 19.32 16.84
C ILE A 740 -21.21 20.36 16.33
N GLY A 741 -22.36 20.46 16.94
CA GLY A 741 -23.38 21.44 16.52
C GLY A 741 -23.98 22.20 17.67
N VAL A 742 -24.41 23.41 17.37
CA VAL A 742 -25.08 24.35 18.28
C VAL A 742 -26.33 24.88 17.59
N GLU A 743 -27.48 24.81 18.29
CA GLU A 743 -28.78 25.26 17.78
C GLU A 743 -29.47 26.21 18.77
#